data_1d747f2859a055a08a3ae7c431e38a65
#
_entry.id   1d747f2859a055a08a3ae7c431e38a65
#
_cell.length_a   1.000
_cell.length_b   1.000
_cell.length_c   1.000
_cell.angle_alpha   90.00
_cell.angle_beta   90.00
_cell.angle_gamma   90.00
#
_symmetry.space_group_name_H-M   'P 1'
#
loop_
_entity.id
_entity.type
_entity.pdbx_description
1 polymer ?
#
loop_
_entity_poly.entity_id
_entity_poly.type
_entity_poly.pdbx_seq_one_letter_code
_entity_poly.pdbx_strand_id
1 'polypeptide(L)'
;MVRDPVNTVVAVDNDGTTTHVRTVKPMSRLNSTNSQNTVTFVDSKSNDKGNDRQTQPKKVPTGRLCQEGDTVDLDTPMSSHERRHLLFLATSRDRWRSHKVHNYCPACILRRPEYGLPCGHMYCEYDIRRLGRKIGRETYAVEECTCCQARFTDVVFKFRPKTKGIRVLALDGGGVRGIIMLQCLHMLQSMLWVFLPGMPIIDLFDVCAGTSSGEVEAGGVKKSGICALSLAHKGMSVKKAIQDFTDLSQRVFVSQPIWARAFNLIARGSIYGSSAIDEALKRHYGESKLSDYTPATARAAKILVTVKGTPKGDHILSNFNGVGLDNSHKDFEQTFCHPDDEEGQKAILAWEAARSTSAAPVIFPTFTIDGVGTFQDGAMWRNNPTDVALSLVPALTQGHCLPDILLSIGTGFEKRLQRGHREPQPPTRVTIPLIDLLRRLYAFMGDNIVTDGEKFHNHIMAGRSDVGSRFRRLNVPLSEGYPSLDDASSIPRLMDEAAAHFKSHPGLQEVLDSIISSFFYFEVSSRPIRHRTHVSFCGRILCDIQPGHRLKKFIKDLRIRGAEFSINGKFTALDSVGEWNGREVYFEIPVRGTVAGLHTQLEIFLCWNMLGRQSKEMISRSPFSLNEIMESQGWDSPQSRALRQPVRSG
;
A
#
# COMPACT_ATOMS: atom_id res chain seq x y z
N MET A 1 -30.95 -23.78 -5.38
CA MET A 1 -31.13 -22.91 -6.55
C MET A 1 -30.29 -21.65 -6.25
N VAL A 2 -29.10 -21.59 -6.78
CA VAL A 2 -28.17 -20.46 -6.62
C VAL A 2 -28.45 -19.54 -7.79
N ARG A 3 -28.78 -18.29 -7.53
CA ARG A 3 -28.91 -17.25 -8.58
C ARG A 3 -27.54 -16.64 -8.82
N ASP A 4 -27.03 -16.79 -10.04
CA ASP A 4 -25.87 -16.06 -10.53
C ASP A 4 -26.20 -14.57 -10.71
N PRO A 5 -25.29 -13.64 -10.40
CA PRO A 5 -25.49 -12.22 -10.66
C PRO A 5 -25.39 -11.94 -12.16
N VAL A 6 -26.44 -11.36 -12.70
CA VAL A 6 -26.49 -10.94 -14.11
C VAL A 6 -25.84 -9.56 -14.22
N ASN A 7 -24.73 -9.47 -14.93
CA ASN A 7 -24.12 -8.19 -15.31
C ASN A 7 -24.98 -7.52 -16.40
N THR A 8 -25.67 -6.46 -16.04
CA THR A 8 -26.44 -5.65 -16.99
C THR A 8 -25.73 -4.31 -17.20
N VAL A 9 -25.39 -3.99 -18.42
CA VAL A 9 -24.90 -2.64 -18.79
C VAL A 9 -26.11 -1.83 -19.26
N VAL A 10 -26.37 -0.70 -18.60
CA VAL A 10 -27.46 0.21 -18.93
C VAL A 10 -26.90 1.34 -19.80
N ALA A 11 -27.41 1.49 -21.00
CA ALA A 11 -27.19 2.66 -21.85
C ALA A 11 -28.43 3.55 -21.80
N VAL A 12 -28.24 4.85 -21.63
CA VAL A 12 -29.33 5.85 -21.58
C VAL A 12 -29.23 6.73 -22.81
N ASP A 13 -30.31 6.82 -23.58
CA ASP A 13 -30.42 7.69 -24.76
C ASP A 13 -30.70 9.16 -24.37
N ASN A 14 -30.58 10.05 -25.36
CA ASN A 14 -30.77 11.48 -25.19
C ASN A 14 -32.19 11.91 -24.72
N ASP A 15 -33.14 10.99 -24.72
CA ASP A 15 -34.56 11.25 -24.35
C ASP A 15 -34.91 10.68 -22.96
N GLY A 16 -33.94 10.12 -22.23
CA GLY A 16 -34.21 9.62 -20.87
C GLY A 16 -34.92 8.27 -20.79
N THR A 17 -35.02 7.53 -21.90
CA THR A 17 -35.64 6.19 -21.93
C THR A 17 -34.57 5.11 -21.71
N THR A 18 -34.84 4.21 -20.77
CA THR A 18 -33.93 3.12 -20.41
C THR A 18 -34.22 1.91 -21.30
N THR A 19 -33.25 1.48 -22.10
CA THR A 19 -33.34 0.24 -22.87
C THR A 19 -32.48 -0.84 -22.24
N HIS A 20 -33.11 -1.95 -21.90
CA HIS A 20 -32.40 -3.12 -21.36
C HIS A 20 -31.80 -3.95 -22.50
N VAL A 21 -30.50 -4.04 -22.58
CA VAL A 21 -29.81 -4.94 -23.50
C VAL A 21 -29.48 -6.25 -22.78
N ARG A 22 -30.14 -7.34 -23.18
CA ARG A 22 -29.82 -8.68 -22.70
C ARG A 22 -28.52 -9.16 -23.30
N THR A 23 -27.54 -9.45 -22.47
CA THR A 23 -26.31 -10.13 -22.87
C THR A 23 -26.56 -11.63 -23.08
N VAL A 24 -26.03 -12.15 -24.17
CA VAL A 24 -26.05 -13.58 -24.52
C VAL A 24 -25.04 -14.30 -23.66
N LYS A 25 -25.42 -15.45 -23.08
CA LYS A 25 -24.58 -16.33 -22.28
C LYS A 25 -23.32 -16.76 -23.05
N PRO A 26 -22.17 -16.87 -22.40
CA PRO A 26 -21.02 -17.54 -23.00
C PRO A 26 -21.22 -19.05 -22.98
N MET A 27 -21.05 -19.67 -24.13
CA MET A 27 -20.95 -21.13 -24.28
C MET A 27 -19.63 -21.64 -23.72
N SER A 28 -19.69 -22.71 -22.96
CA SER A 28 -18.54 -23.40 -22.37
C SER A 28 -17.68 -24.09 -23.42
N ARG A 29 -16.36 -23.95 -23.23
CA ARG A 29 -15.25 -24.79 -23.72
C ARG A 29 -15.09 -25.00 -25.22
N LEU A 30 -14.04 -24.39 -25.74
CA LEU A 30 -13.04 -25.04 -26.61
C LEU A 30 -11.79 -24.16 -26.77
N ASN A 31 -10.66 -24.81 -26.73
CA ASN A 31 -9.24 -24.45 -26.91
C ASN A 31 -8.84 -23.09 -27.51
N SER A 32 -7.89 -22.48 -26.80
CA SER A 32 -6.73 -21.69 -27.27
C SER A 32 -6.79 -21.10 -28.68
N THR A 33 -6.95 -19.81 -28.76
CA THR A 33 -6.18 -18.83 -29.57
C THR A 33 -6.90 -17.48 -29.53
N ASN A 34 -6.13 -16.42 -29.31
CA ASN A 34 -6.43 -15.00 -29.54
C ASN A 34 -7.91 -14.61 -29.74
N SER A 35 -8.58 -14.14 -28.72
CA SER A 35 -9.79 -13.35 -28.92
C SER A 35 -9.57 -11.90 -28.43
N GLN A 36 -9.37 -11.01 -29.39
CA GLN A 36 -9.57 -9.58 -29.19
C GLN A 36 -11.05 -9.35 -28.91
N ASN A 37 -11.38 -8.88 -27.72
CA ASN A 37 -12.73 -8.43 -27.40
C ASN A 37 -12.97 -7.08 -28.10
N THR A 38 -13.68 -7.14 -29.21
CA THR A 38 -14.13 -5.96 -29.96
C THR A 38 -15.53 -5.59 -29.47
N VAL A 39 -15.67 -4.41 -28.87
CA VAL A 39 -16.98 -3.82 -28.58
C VAL A 39 -17.46 -3.11 -29.84
N THR A 40 -18.48 -3.64 -30.47
CA THR A 40 -19.09 -3.04 -31.67
C THR A 40 -20.26 -2.13 -31.24
N PHE A 41 -20.16 -0.86 -31.60
CA PHE A 41 -21.30 0.07 -31.51
C PHE A 41 -22.09 0.03 -32.82
N VAL A 42 -23.41 -0.10 -32.71
CA VAL A 42 -24.33 -0.07 -33.86
C VAL A 42 -24.77 1.36 -34.10
N ASP A 43 -24.38 1.93 -35.24
CA ASP A 43 -24.91 3.22 -35.72
C ASP A 43 -26.31 3.02 -36.26
N SER A 44 -27.33 3.61 -35.61
CA SER A 44 -28.65 3.77 -36.18
C SER A 44 -28.69 5.04 -37.06
N LYS A 45 -28.71 4.85 -38.37
CA LYS A 45 -28.97 5.92 -39.33
C LYS A 45 -30.49 6.27 -39.28
N SER A 46 -30.83 7.44 -38.85
CA SER A 46 -32.10 8.08 -39.23
C SER A 46 -31.80 9.20 -40.22
N ASN A 47 -32.44 9.07 -41.42
CA ASN A 47 -32.51 10.13 -42.40
C ASN A 47 -33.42 11.25 -41.88
N ASP A 48 -32.89 12.45 -41.78
CA ASP A 48 -33.75 13.62 -41.93
C ASP A 48 -32.96 14.77 -42.57
N LYS A 49 -33.58 15.36 -43.60
CA LYS A 49 -33.09 16.48 -44.38
C LYS A 49 -33.51 17.76 -43.71
N GLY A 50 -32.60 18.68 -43.55
CA GLY A 50 -33.05 20.06 -43.37
C GLY A 50 -32.12 21.02 -42.64
N ASN A 51 -31.55 21.90 -43.41
CA ASN A 51 -31.09 23.25 -43.12
C ASN A 51 -29.72 23.46 -42.42
N ASP A 52 -28.81 23.88 -43.29
CA ASP A 52 -27.55 24.56 -42.98
C ASP A 52 -27.73 25.80 -42.09
N ARG A 53 -27.14 25.79 -40.92
CA ARG A 53 -26.49 26.96 -40.33
C ARG A 53 -25.17 26.49 -39.72
N GLN A 54 -24.09 26.89 -40.37
CA GLN A 54 -22.73 26.77 -39.84
C GLN A 54 -22.61 27.54 -38.52
N THR A 55 -22.72 26.83 -37.41
CA THR A 55 -22.21 27.28 -36.13
C THR A 55 -20.83 26.63 -35.97
N GLN A 56 -19.79 27.44 -36.01
CA GLN A 56 -18.43 27.03 -35.66
C GLN A 56 -18.46 26.36 -34.26
N PRO A 57 -17.78 25.20 -34.07
CA PRO A 57 -17.72 24.59 -32.79
C PRO A 57 -16.96 25.54 -31.83
N LYS A 58 -17.63 25.95 -30.75
CA LYS A 58 -16.98 26.64 -29.64
C LYS A 58 -15.79 25.83 -29.20
N LYS A 59 -14.58 26.42 -29.24
CA LYS A 59 -13.38 25.86 -28.69
C LYS A 59 -13.67 25.50 -27.22
N VAL A 60 -13.73 24.20 -26.93
CA VAL A 60 -13.72 23.69 -25.58
C VAL A 60 -12.43 24.16 -24.95
N PRO A 61 -12.41 24.74 -23.73
CA PRO A 61 -11.17 25.05 -23.04
C PRO A 61 -10.49 23.72 -22.74
N THR A 62 -9.57 23.35 -23.59
CA THR A 62 -8.62 22.27 -23.31
C THR A 62 -7.77 22.77 -22.16
N GLY A 63 -8.05 22.32 -20.95
CA GLY A 63 -6.98 22.22 -19.96
C GLY A 63 -5.82 21.57 -20.71
N ARG A 64 -4.67 22.20 -20.75
CA ARG A 64 -3.56 21.88 -21.66
C ARG A 64 -3.34 20.38 -21.69
N LEU A 65 -3.91 19.71 -22.69
CA LEU A 65 -3.45 18.44 -23.18
C LEU A 65 -2.02 18.67 -23.58
N CYS A 66 -1.07 17.95 -22.99
CA CYS A 66 0.38 18.01 -23.13
C CYS A 66 0.85 18.82 -24.33
N GLN A 67 1.68 19.85 -24.10
CA GLN A 67 2.41 20.51 -25.19
C GLN A 67 3.38 19.51 -25.79
N GLU A 68 3.49 19.47 -27.12
CA GLU A 68 4.53 18.75 -27.84
C GLU A 68 5.89 19.17 -27.28
N GLY A 69 6.58 18.26 -26.62
CA GLY A 69 7.92 18.49 -26.07
C GLY A 69 8.27 17.69 -24.82
N ASP A 70 7.29 17.22 -24.03
CA ASP A 70 7.57 16.41 -22.86
C ASP A 70 7.50 14.92 -23.22
N THR A 71 8.66 14.27 -23.34
CA THR A 71 8.79 12.83 -23.53
C THR A 71 8.26 12.09 -22.29
N VAL A 72 6.98 11.74 -22.32
CA VAL A 72 6.36 10.81 -21.40
C VAL A 72 6.51 9.42 -22.01
N ASP A 73 6.97 8.42 -21.26
CA ASP A 73 7.01 6.99 -21.64
C ASP A 73 5.62 6.37 -21.92
N LEU A 74 4.64 7.20 -22.14
CA LEU A 74 3.29 6.92 -22.59
C LEU A 74 3.09 7.44 -24.02
N ASP A 75 4.08 7.26 -24.88
CA ASP A 75 4.16 7.77 -26.26
C ASP A 75 3.14 7.17 -27.25
N THR A 76 2.07 6.56 -26.77
CA THR A 76 0.93 6.28 -27.64
C THR A 76 0.01 7.49 -27.66
N PRO A 77 -0.12 8.17 -28.80
CA PRO A 77 -1.08 9.26 -28.94
C PRO A 77 -2.48 8.74 -28.58
N MET A 78 -3.23 9.54 -27.81
CA MET A 78 -4.58 9.21 -27.36
C MET A 78 -5.42 8.77 -28.57
N SER A 79 -6.00 7.58 -28.52
CA SER A 79 -6.84 7.07 -29.59
C SER A 79 -8.05 7.98 -29.81
N SER A 80 -8.65 7.94 -31.00
CA SER A 80 -9.86 8.71 -31.29
C SER A 80 -11.04 8.33 -30.39
N HIS A 81 -11.10 7.08 -29.91
CA HIS A 81 -12.11 6.60 -28.97
C HIS A 81 -11.89 7.18 -27.57
N GLU A 82 -10.68 7.18 -27.07
CA GLU A 82 -10.35 7.78 -25.77
C GLU A 82 -10.64 9.29 -25.75
N ARG A 83 -10.28 10.01 -26.80
CA ARG A 83 -10.60 11.45 -26.93
C ARG A 83 -12.10 11.70 -26.89
N ARG A 84 -12.89 10.89 -27.62
CA ARG A 84 -14.35 10.97 -27.63
C ARG A 84 -14.93 10.66 -26.26
N HIS A 85 -14.40 9.65 -25.58
CA HIS A 85 -14.85 9.30 -24.23
C HIS A 85 -14.57 10.42 -23.22
N LEU A 86 -13.37 10.99 -23.22
CA LEU A 86 -13.05 12.14 -22.34
C LEU A 86 -13.90 13.37 -22.66
N LEU A 87 -14.20 13.60 -23.94
CA LEU A 87 -15.13 14.67 -24.35
C LEU A 87 -16.54 14.40 -23.83
N PHE A 88 -17.01 13.16 -23.88
CA PHE A 88 -18.30 12.75 -23.33
C PHE A 88 -18.35 12.98 -21.82
N LEU A 89 -17.33 12.60 -21.06
CA LEU A 89 -17.24 12.88 -19.63
C LEU A 89 -17.33 14.39 -19.35
N ALA A 90 -16.58 15.19 -20.09
CA ALA A 90 -16.54 16.64 -19.94
C ALA A 90 -17.89 17.31 -20.27
N THR A 91 -18.61 16.82 -21.30
CA THR A 91 -19.92 17.36 -21.71
C THR A 91 -21.06 16.88 -20.82
N SER A 92 -20.92 15.73 -20.18
CA SER A 92 -21.92 15.12 -19.29
C SER A 92 -21.65 15.36 -17.80
N ARG A 93 -20.88 16.39 -17.47
CA ARG A 93 -20.36 16.68 -16.11
C ARG A 93 -21.40 16.65 -15.00
N ASP A 94 -22.61 17.16 -15.26
CA ASP A 94 -23.66 17.26 -14.24
C ASP A 94 -24.17 15.87 -13.82
N ARG A 95 -24.16 14.91 -14.75
CA ARG A 95 -24.45 13.50 -14.45
C ARG A 95 -23.33 12.85 -13.66
N TRP A 96 -22.06 13.11 -14.02
CA TRP A 96 -20.89 12.53 -13.35
C TRP A 96 -20.56 13.17 -12.01
N ARG A 97 -21.10 14.34 -11.71
CA ARG A 97 -20.77 15.06 -10.46
C ARG A 97 -21.14 14.28 -9.21
N SER A 98 -22.26 13.59 -9.23
CA SER A 98 -22.75 12.72 -8.16
C SER A 98 -22.30 11.26 -8.32
N HIS A 99 -22.01 10.81 -9.55
CA HIS A 99 -21.62 9.45 -9.86
C HIS A 99 -20.13 9.21 -9.56
N LYS A 100 -19.84 8.41 -8.56
CA LYS A 100 -18.48 8.06 -8.15
C LYS A 100 -18.26 6.57 -8.39
N VAL A 101 -17.85 6.24 -9.63
CA VAL A 101 -17.60 4.86 -10.03
C VAL A 101 -16.30 4.35 -9.40
N HIS A 102 -16.34 3.16 -8.79
CA HIS A 102 -15.21 2.57 -8.08
C HIS A 102 -14.77 1.22 -8.62
N ASN A 103 -15.55 0.60 -9.46
CA ASN A 103 -15.21 -0.65 -10.12
C ASN A 103 -14.30 -0.44 -11.32
N TYR A 104 -14.41 0.70 -12.00
CA TYR A 104 -13.61 1.03 -13.18
C TYR A 104 -13.17 2.49 -13.13
N CYS A 105 -11.93 2.74 -13.57
CA CYS A 105 -11.45 4.10 -13.74
C CYS A 105 -12.32 4.83 -14.79
N PRO A 106 -12.92 5.97 -14.45
CA PRO A 106 -13.83 6.66 -15.36
C PRO A 106 -13.16 7.16 -16.65
N ALA A 107 -11.85 7.39 -16.64
CA ALA A 107 -11.11 7.88 -17.79
C ALA A 107 -10.81 6.79 -18.83
N CYS A 108 -10.46 5.57 -18.43
CA CYS A 108 -10.14 4.49 -19.37
C CYS A 108 -11.16 3.35 -19.42
N ILE A 109 -12.05 3.21 -18.43
CA ILE A 109 -13.08 2.15 -18.28
C ILE A 109 -12.47 0.71 -18.23
N LEU A 110 -11.15 0.58 -18.24
CA LEU A 110 -10.44 -0.70 -18.36
C LEU A 110 -9.79 -1.14 -17.06
N ARG A 111 -9.34 -0.19 -16.24
CA ARG A 111 -8.55 -0.46 -15.05
C ARG A 111 -9.32 -0.12 -13.79
N ARG A 112 -8.95 -0.77 -12.70
CA ARG A 112 -9.48 -0.42 -11.39
C ARG A 112 -8.93 0.93 -10.96
N PRO A 113 -9.76 1.80 -10.37
CA PRO A 113 -9.30 3.06 -9.84
C PRO A 113 -8.60 2.84 -8.50
N GLU A 114 -7.46 3.49 -8.31
CA GLU A 114 -6.58 3.28 -7.17
C GLU A 114 -6.37 4.53 -6.32
N TYR A 115 -6.64 5.70 -6.89
CA TYR A 115 -6.28 6.98 -6.30
C TYR A 115 -7.44 7.97 -6.33
N GLY A 116 -7.88 8.37 -5.12
CA GLY A 116 -8.95 9.35 -4.95
C GLY A 116 -8.47 10.78 -5.18
N LEU A 117 -9.30 11.59 -5.81
CA LEU A 117 -9.17 13.03 -5.86
C LEU A 117 -10.01 13.70 -4.75
N PRO A 118 -9.73 14.97 -4.37
CA PRO A 118 -10.51 15.68 -3.34
C PRO A 118 -12.01 15.79 -3.63
N CYS A 119 -12.40 15.70 -4.89
CA CYS A 119 -13.83 15.67 -5.30
C CYS A 119 -14.48 14.28 -5.10
N GLY A 120 -13.73 13.26 -4.70
CA GLY A 120 -14.17 11.90 -4.48
C GLY A 120 -14.21 11.01 -5.72
N HIS A 121 -13.86 11.49 -6.91
CA HIS A 121 -13.63 10.62 -8.07
C HIS A 121 -12.28 9.93 -7.94
N MET A 122 -12.23 8.67 -8.38
CA MET A 122 -11.01 7.87 -8.32
C MET A 122 -10.49 7.53 -9.72
N TYR A 123 -9.16 7.49 -9.86
CA TYR A 123 -8.47 7.19 -11.12
C TYR A 123 -7.43 6.11 -10.94
N CYS A 124 -7.12 5.38 -12.01
CA CYS A 124 -5.98 4.48 -12.03
C CYS A 124 -4.65 5.25 -12.24
N GLU A 125 -3.52 4.64 -11.88
CA GLU A 125 -2.20 5.22 -12.05
C GLU A 125 -1.93 5.64 -13.51
N TYR A 126 -2.31 4.78 -14.46
CA TYR A 126 -2.12 5.04 -15.89
C TYR A 126 -2.75 6.37 -16.32
N ASP A 127 -4.00 6.63 -15.90
CA ASP A 127 -4.71 7.84 -16.31
C ASP A 127 -4.22 9.08 -15.55
N ILE A 128 -3.80 8.95 -14.29
CA ILE A 128 -3.16 10.07 -13.58
C ILE A 128 -1.84 10.47 -14.27
N ARG A 129 -1.02 9.50 -14.66
CA ARG A 129 0.23 9.76 -15.40
C ARG A 129 -0.01 10.41 -16.75
N ARG A 130 -1.12 10.07 -17.40
CA ARG A 130 -1.48 10.53 -18.75
C ARG A 130 -2.18 11.88 -18.77
N LEU A 131 -3.09 12.12 -17.82
CA LEU A 131 -3.92 13.33 -17.76
C LEU A 131 -3.30 14.41 -16.87
N GLY A 132 -2.47 14.02 -15.90
CA GLY A 132 -1.76 14.93 -15.03
C GLY A 132 -0.57 15.61 -15.71
N ARG A 133 -0.28 16.85 -15.29
CA ARG A 133 0.92 17.56 -15.74
C ARG A 133 2.16 17.03 -15.00
N LYS A 134 3.12 16.50 -15.74
CA LYS A 134 4.38 16.02 -15.17
C LYS A 134 5.18 17.21 -14.62
N ILE A 135 5.48 17.21 -13.32
CA ILE A 135 6.20 18.30 -12.63
C ILE A 135 7.56 17.85 -12.07
N GLY A 136 7.88 16.56 -12.20
CA GLY A 136 9.15 15.99 -11.77
C GLY A 136 9.25 14.53 -12.19
N ARG A 137 10.36 13.86 -11.78
CA ARG A 137 10.51 12.43 -12.03
C ARG A 137 9.40 11.67 -11.30
N GLU A 138 8.54 10.95 -12.04
CA GLU A 138 7.41 10.19 -11.50
C GLU A 138 6.41 11.02 -10.67
N THR A 139 6.39 12.35 -10.86
CA THR A 139 5.54 13.27 -10.10
C THR A 139 4.61 14.03 -11.04
N TYR A 140 3.32 13.97 -10.75
CA TYR A 140 2.25 14.49 -11.61
C TYR A 140 1.29 15.36 -10.81
N ALA A 141 1.01 16.57 -11.30
CA ALA A 141 -0.02 17.46 -10.76
C ALA A 141 -1.33 17.23 -11.52
N VAL A 142 -2.42 17.04 -10.78
CA VAL A 142 -3.78 16.97 -11.33
C VAL A 142 -4.49 18.29 -11.01
N GLU A 143 -4.71 19.10 -12.02
CA GLU A 143 -5.27 20.45 -11.88
C GLU A 143 -6.81 20.46 -12.00
N GLU A 144 -7.38 19.44 -12.65
CA GLU A 144 -8.84 19.35 -12.88
C GLU A 144 -9.29 17.88 -12.95
N CYS A 145 -10.46 17.59 -12.41
CA CYS A 145 -11.10 16.30 -12.55
C CYS A 145 -11.82 16.20 -13.90
N THR A 146 -11.53 15.18 -14.69
CA THR A 146 -12.16 14.98 -16.01
C THR A 146 -13.66 14.68 -15.94
N CYS A 147 -14.16 14.19 -14.79
CA CYS A 147 -15.57 13.87 -14.60
C CYS A 147 -16.40 15.09 -14.20
N CYS A 148 -16.06 15.74 -13.08
CA CYS A 148 -16.86 16.83 -12.53
C CYS A 148 -16.27 18.22 -12.75
N GLN A 149 -15.08 18.32 -13.37
CA GLN A 149 -14.35 19.56 -13.63
C GLN A 149 -14.03 20.38 -12.36
N ALA A 150 -13.98 19.71 -11.20
CA ALA A 150 -13.46 20.33 -9.98
C ALA A 150 -11.99 20.66 -10.18
N ARG A 151 -11.59 21.89 -9.84
CA ARG A 151 -10.20 22.37 -9.98
C ARG A 151 -9.45 22.24 -8.67
N PHE A 152 -8.16 21.92 -8.79
CA PHE A 152 -7.26 21.71 -7.67
C PHE A 152 -5.97 22.52 -7.87
N THR A 153 -5.39 23.01 -6.79
CA THR A 153 -4.12 23.73 -6.81
C THR A 153 -2.96 22.86 -6.35
N ASP A 154 -3.20 21.93 -5.42
CA ASP A 154 -2.17 21.20 -4.68
C ASP A 154 -2.32 19.67 -4.73
N VAL A 155 -3.04 19.15 -5.74
CA VAL A 155 -3.20 17.71 -5.92
C VAL A 155 -2.04 17.17 -6.73
N VAL A 156 -1.12 16.50 -6.04
CA VAL A 156 0.12 15.97 -6.62
C VAL A 156 0.25 14.50 -6.27
N PHE A 157 0.56 13.68 -7.26
CA PHE A 157 0.86 12.26 -7.08
C PHE A 157 2.32 11.99 -7.39
N LYS A 158 3.00 11.31 -6.46
CA LYS A 158 4.34 10.79 -6.66
C LYS A 158 4.26 9.27 -6.78
N PHE A 159 4.52 8.76 -7.96
CA PHE A 159 4.57 7.32 -8.21
C PHE A 159 5.99 6.78 -8.03
N ARG A 160 6.06 5.48 -7.81
CA ARG A 160 7.31 4.75 -7.80
C ARG A 160 7.81 4.56 -9.24
N PRO A 161 9.12 4.72 -9.52
CA PRO A 161 9.70 4.33 -10.81
C PRO A 161 9.41 2.85 -11.12
N LYS A 162 9.05 2.54 -12.36
CA LYS A 162 8.69 1.17 -12.77
C LYS A 162 9.83 0.16 -12.59
N THR A 163 11.07 0.61 -12.67
CA THR A 163 12.28 -0.19 -12.47
C THR A 163 12.71 -0.32 -11.02
N LYS A 164 11.98 0.29 -10.09
CA LYS A 164 12.21 0.22 -8.65
C LYS A 164 11.29 -0.80 -8.00
N GLY A 165 11.79 -1.55 -7.02
CA GLY A 165 11.01 -2.46 -6.17
C GLY A 165 10.14 -1.72 -5.15
N ILE A 166 9.36 -2.44 -4.39
CA ILE A 166 8.48 -1.89 -3.34
C ILE A 166 9.04 -2.16 -1.95
N ARG A 167 8.66 -1.29 -1.02
CA ARG A 167 8.97 -1.42 0.41
C ARG A 167 7.68 -1.67 1.16
N VAL A 168 7.66 -2.74 1.94
CA VAL A 168 6.49 -3.22 2.67
C VAL A 168 6.71 -3.11 4.17
N LEU A 169 5.75 -2.54 4.88
CA LEU A 169 5.67 -2.51 6.33
C LEU A 169 4.48 -3.33 6.80
N ALA A 170 4.73 -4.30 7.66
CA ALA A 170 3.71 -5.13 8.29
C ALA A 170 3.76 -4.96 9.83
N LEU A 171 2.64 -4.60 10.43
CA LEU A 171 2.49 -4.29 11.84
C LEU A 171 1.55 -5.30 12.51
N ASP A 172 2.08 -6.09 13.46
CA ASP A 172 1.31 -7.12 14.16
C ASP A 172 0.24 -6.54 15.08
N GLY A 173 -0.83 -7.29 15.32
CA GLY A 173 -1.77 -7.04 16.39
C GLY A 173 -1.19 -7.28 17.79
N GLY A 174 -1.69 -6.60 18.82
CA GLY A 174 -1.15 -6.81 20.17
C GLY A 174 -1.66 -5.91 21.29
N GLY A 175 -2.79 -5.25 21.13
CA GLY A 175 -3.33 -4.41 22.19
C GLY A 175 -2.39 -3.29 22.62
N VAL A 176 -2.29 -3.01 23.91
CA VAL A 176 -1.36 -2.00 24.49
C VAL A 176 0.10 -2.22 24.09
N ARG A 177 0.47 -3.45 23.72
CA ARG A 177 1.82 -3.79 23.28
C ARG A 177 2.19 -3.19 21.92
N GLY A 178 1.23 -2.60 21.18
CA GLY A 178 1.49 -1.82 19.95
C GLY A 178 2.46 -0.65 20.17
N ILE A 179 2.65 -0.21 21.41
CA ILE A 179 3.65 0.82 21.76
C ILE A 179 5.08 0.38 21.41
N ILE A 180 5.37 -0.93 21.48
CA ILE A 180 6.67 -1.51 21.10
C ILE A 180 6.99 -1.21 19.65
N MET A 181 6.01 -1.38 18.75
CA MET A 181 6.21 -1.10 17.32
C MET A 181 6.43 0.39 17.06
N LEU A 182 5.65 1.24 17.74
CA LEU A 182 5.83 2.70 17.62
C LEU A 182 7.20 3.13 18.13
N GLN A 183 7.68 2.54 19.23
CA GLN A 183 9.02 2.81 19.74
C GLN A 183 10.11 2.34 18.75
N CYS A 184 9.95 1.18 18.13
CA CYS A 184 10.82 0.69 17.08
C CYS A 184 10.86 1.67 15.88
N LEU A 185 9.71 2.08 15.38
CA LEU A 185 9.61 3.07 14.29
C LEU A 185 10.19 4.43 14.69
N HIS A 186 10.05 4.86 15.95
CA HIS A 186 10.63 6.09 16.45
C HIS A 186 12.16 6.06 16.43
N MET A 187 12.74 4.94 16.81
CA MET A 187 14.20 4.76 16.77
C MET A 187 14.71 4.72 15.33
N LEU A 188 14.06 3.96 14.45
CA LEU A 188 14.38 3.97 13.01
C LEU A 188 14.24 5.37 12.41
N GLN A 189 13.21 6.12 12.79
CA GLN A 189 13.01 7.51 12.38
C GLN A 189 14.19 8.40 12.80
N SER A 190 14.66 8.25 14.03
CA SER A 190 15.77 9.02 14.56
C SER A 190 17.09 8.72 13.83
N MET A 191 17.33 7.44 13.51
CA MET A 191 18.47 7.01 12.71
C MET A 191 18.39 7.51 11.26
N LEU A 192 17.22 7.43 10.64
CA LEU A 192 16.98 7.94 9.29
C LEU A 192 17.25 9.44 9.18
N TRP A 193 16.88 10.22 10.20
CA TRP A 193 17.05 11.68 10.19
C TRP A 193 18.51 12.15 10.18
N VAL A 194 19.45 11.28 10.52
CA VAL A 194 20.88 11.56 10.32
C VAL A 194 21.16 11.81 8.84
N PHE A 195 20.56 11.02 7.94
CA PHE A 195 20.74 11.09 6.49
C PHE A 195 19.70 12.00 5.83
N LEU A 196 18.45 11.91 6.27
CA LEU A 196 17.27 12.53 5.65
C LEU A 196 16.44 13.29 6.70
N PRO A 197 16.92 14.46 7.18
CA PRO A 197 16.22 15.24 8.20
C PRO A 197 14.79 15.58 7.77
N GLY A 198 13.84 15.39 8.70
CA GLY A 198 12.44 15.71 8.50
C GLY A 198 11.69 14.82 7.50
N MET A 199 12.28 13.72 7.02
CA MET A 199 11.55 12.71 6.24
C MET A 199 10.82 11.75 7.19
N PRO A 200 9.50 11.63 7.13
CA PRO A 200 8.77 10.66 7.93
C PRO A 200 9.14 9.23 7.53
N ILE A 201 9.38 8.34 8.50
CA ILE A 201 9.73 6.93 8.24
C ILE A 201 8.63 6.23 7.45
N ILE A 202 7.37 6.58 7.70
CA ILE A 202 6.22 5.97 7.02
C ILE A 202 6.18 6.29 5.53
N ASP A 203 6.76 7.42 5.09
CA ASP A 203 6.81 7.83 3.69
C ASP A 203 7.74 6.95 2.85
N LEU A 204 8.51 6.10 3.50
CA LEU A 204 9.41 5.16 2.82
C LEU A 204 8.70 3.91 2.32
N PHE A 205 7.54 3.58 2.86
CA PHE A 205 6.84 2.34 2.56
C PHE A 205 5.74 2.55 1.52
N ASP A 206 5.77 1.70 0.49
CA ASP A 206 4.79 1.68 -0.59
C ASP A 206 3.53 0.90 -0.20
N VAL A 207 3.67 -0.07 0.72
CA VAL A 207 2.57 -0.85 1.30
C VAL A 207 2.69 -0.82 2.82
N CYS A 208 1.60 -0.47 3.49
CA CYS A 208 1.48 -0.49 4.96
C CYS A 208 0.31 -1.38 5.35
N ALA A 209 0.61 -2.54 5.91
CA ALA A 209 -0.37 -3.50 6.40
C ALA A 209 -0.40 -3.49 7.94
N GLY A 210 -1.58 -3.51 8.51
CA GLY A 210 -1.74 -3.58 9.97
C GLY A 210 -2.88 -4.50 10.37
N THR A 211 -2.71 -5.16 11.51
CA THR A 211 -3.75 -5.99 12.12
C THR A 211 -4.12 -5.46 13.47
N SER A 212 -5.39 -5.58 13.79
CA SER A 212 -5.95 -5.35 15.13
C SER A 212 -5.45 -4.07 15.75
N SER A 213 -5.78 -4.05 16.90
CA SER A 213 -5.04 -3.67 18.04
C SER A 213 -5.92 -3.23 19.13
N GLY A 214 -6.26 -4.01 19.98
CA GLY A 214 -6.83 -3.74 21.27
C GLY A 214 -7.27 -2.27 21.47
N GLU A 215 -8.29 -2.00 21.93
CA GLU A 215 -9.14 -1.15 22.76
C GLU A 215 -8.97 0.37 22.79
N VAL A 216 -10.12 1.03 22.85
CA VAL A 216 -10.27 2.48 22.91
C VAL A 216 -11.35 2.88 23.89
N GLU A 217 -11.15 3.95 24.63
CA GLU A 217 -12.20 4.76 25.27
C GLU A 217 -11.98 6.28 25.12
N ALA A 218 -13.05 7.02 25.33
CA ALA A 218 -13.24 8.46 25.13
C ALA A 218 -12.00 9.36 25.11
N GLY A 219 -11.50 9.70 23.95
CA GLY A 219 -10.55 10.80 23.80
C GLY A 219 -9.39 10.66 22.85
N GLY A 220 -9.20 9.54 22.15
CA GLY A 220 -8.11 9.41 21.18
C GLY A 220 -7.70 7.98 20.90
N VAL A 221 -7.39 7.65 19.69
CA VAL A 221 -7.28 6.32 19.11
C VAL A 221 -5.87 5.87 18.88
N LYS A 222 -5.55 4.59 19.10
CA LYS A 222 -4.40 3.96 18.43
C LYS A 222 -4.26 2.47 18.58
N LYS A 223 -3.70 1.88 17.48
CA LYS A 223 -3.11 0.55 17.51
C LYS A 223 -2.69 0.06 16.13
N SER A 224 -2.09 -1.13 15.91
CA SER A 224 -1.29 -1.47 14.73
C SER A 224 -2.02 -1.35 13.40
N GLY A 225 -3.20 -1.88 13.23
CA GLY A 225 -4.07 -1.51 12.11
C GLY A 225 -4.41 -0.02 12.16
N ILE A 226 -4.72 0.48 13.35
CA ILE A 226 -4.92 1.89 13.62
C ILE A 226 -3.58 2.65 13.53
N CYS A 227 -2.43 2.08 13.94
CA CYS A 227 -1.12 2.70 13.71
C CYS A 227 -0.83 2.85 12.22
N ALA A 228 -1.09 1.83 11.41
CA ALA A 228 -0.96 1.92 9.95
C ALA A 228 -1.84 3.03 9.38
N LEU A 229 -3.11 3.10 9.78
CA LEU A 229 -4.03 4.16 9.37
C LEU A 229 -3.62 5.54 9.90
N SER A 230 -3.21 5.67 11.17
CA SER A 230 -2.81 6.96 11.75
C SER A 230 -1.51 7.49 11.14
N LEU A 231 -0.51 6.63 10.98
CA LEU A 231 0.77 7.02 10.41
C LEU A 231 0.67 7.27 8.91
N ALA A 232 0.09 6.34 8.16
CA ALA A 232 0.09 6.39 6.70
C ALA A 232 -1.09 7.21 6.15
N HIS A 233 -2.34 6.90 6.53
CA HIS A 233 -3.52 7.60 5.98
C HIS A 233 -3.59 9.05 6.49
N LYS A 234 -3.45 9.26 7.80
CA LYS A 234 -3.51 10.59 8.41
C LYS A 234 -2.20 11.38 8.32
N GLY A 235 -1.08 10.74 7.97
CA GLY A 235 0.24 11.38 7.88
C GLY A 235 0.80 11.82 9.25
N MET A 236 0.44 11.12 10.31
CA MET A 236 0.84 11.49 11.67
C MET A 236 2.31 11.17 11.91
N SER A 237 3.03 12.04 12.62
CA SER A 237 4.40 11.73 13.05
C SER A 237 4.42 10.60 14.10
N VAL A 238 5.47 9.77 14.07
CA VAL A 238 5.62 8.65 15.04
C VAL A 238 5.61 9.16 16.48
N LYS A 239 6.25 10.32 16.76
CA LYS A 239 6.26 10.94 18.09
C LYS A 239 4.84 11.27 18.57
N LYS A 240 4.04 11.92 17.70
CA LYS A 240 2.64 12.22 17.99
C LYS A 240 1.84 10.92 18.15
N ALA A 241 2.17 9.92 17.33
CA ALA A 241 1.58 8.60 17.42
C ALA A 241 1.85 7.93 18.78
N ILE A 242 3.03 8.02 19.36
CA ILE A 242 3.35 7.53 20.70
C ILE A 242 2.57 8.29 21.78
N GLN A 243 2.60 9.62 21.75
CA GLN A 243 1.88 10.46 22.72
C GLN A 243 0.39 10.11 22.76
N ASP A 244 -0.25 10.20 21.60
CA ASP A 244 -1.67 9.89 21.53
C ASP A 244 -1.96 8.41 21.88
N PHE A 245 -1.07 7.44 21.65
CA PHE A 245 -1.20 6.05 22.07
C PHE A 245 -1.19 5.93 23.61
N THR A 246 -0.27 6.62 24.26
CA THR A 246 -0.13 6.59 25.72
C THR A 246 -1.32 7.26 26.40
N ASP A 247 -1.66 8.50 25.99
CA ASP A 247 -2.79 9.26 26.53
C ASP A 247 -4.10 8.50 26.39
N LEU A 248 -4.26 7.79 25.29
CA LEU A 248 -5.42 7.02 24.99
C LEU A 248 -5.55 5.78 25.84
N SER A 249 -4.47 4.98 25.91
CA SER A 249 -4.48 3.73 26.66
C SER A 249 -4.81 3.99 28.13
N GLN A 250 -4.28 5.05 28.71
CA GLN A 250 -4.56 5.44 30.10
C GLN A 250 -6.02 5.84 30.34
N ARG A 251 -6.67 6.48 29.35
CA ARG A 251 -8.08 6.88 29.44
C ARG A 251 -9.05 5.73 29.21
N VAL A 252 -8.61 4.72 28.46
CA VAL A 252 -9.45 3.61 27.98
C VAL A 252 -9.52 2.47 28.99
N PHE A 253 -8.35 2.11 29.50
CA PHE A 253 -8.24 0.97 30.42
C PHE A 253 -8.42 1.43 31.87
N VAL A 254 -9.57 2.03 32.13
CA VAL A 254 -9.99 2.20 33.53
C VAL A 254 -10.16 0.80 34.12
N SER A 255 -9.31 0.49 35.09
CA SER A 255 -9.34 -0.78 35.80
C SER A 255 -10.75 -1.04 36.33
N GLN A 256 -11.44 -2.01 35.77
CA GLN A 256 -12.77 -2.44 36.25
C GLN A 256 -12.58 -3.62 37.18
N PRO A 257 -13.35 -3.64 38.31
CA PRO A 257 -13.36 -4.79 39.20
C PRO A 257 -13.83 -6.06 38.45
N ILE A 258 -13.28 -7.21 38.82
CA ILE A 258 -13.52 -8.50 38.15
C ILE A 258 -15.02 -8.82 38.00
N TRP A 259 -15.82 -8.47 39.03
CA TRP A 259 -17.28 -8.69 39.00
C TRP A 259 -17.98 -7.84 37.91
N ALA A 260 -17.53 -6.59 37.68
CA ALA A 260 -18.09 -5.71 36.65
C ALA A 260 -17.74 -6.21 35.25
N ARG A 261 -16.50 -6.69 35.06
CA ARG A 261 -16.07 -7.35 33.81
C ARG A 261 -16.90 -8.58 33.49
N ALA A 262 -17.13 -9.45 34.52
CA ALA A 262 -17.95 -10.63 34.38
C ALA A 262 -19.42 -10.28 34.08
N PHE A 263 -19.98 -9.28 34.76
CA PHE A 263 -21.33 -8.81 34.51
C PHE A 263 -21.51 -8.25 33.10
N ASN A 264 -20.60 -7.39 32.66
CA ASN A 264 -20.63 -6.84 31.31
C ASN A 264 -20.54 -7.93 30.24
N LEU A 265 -19.68 -8.93 30.43
CA LEU A 265 -19.55 -10.05 29.49
C LEU A 265 -20.83 -10.86 29.39
N ILE A 266 -21.51 -11.14 30.52
CA ILE A 266 -22.79 -11.87 30.53
C ILE A 266 -23.90 -11.02 29.89
N ALA A 267 -23.96 -9.73 30.24
CA ALA A 267 -25.05 -8.86 29.81
C ALA A 267 -24.91 -8.36 28.35
N ARG A 268 -23.69 -8.20 27.85
CA ARG A 268 -23.38 -7.55 26.57
C ARG A 268 -22.54 -8.40 25.63
N GLY A 269 -22.05 -9.56 26.06
CA GLY A 269 -21.13 -10.40 25.29
C GLY A 269 -19.71 -9.82 25.15
N SER A 270 -19.41 -8.71 25.85
CA SER A 270 -18.11 -8.04 25.81
C SER A 270 -17.83 -7.30 27.14
N ILE A 271 -16.55 -7.17 27.49
CA ILE A 271 -16.13 -6.50 28.75
C ILE A 271 -16.39 -4.99 28.63
N TYR A 272 -16.12 -4.39 27.48
CA TYR A 272 -16.29 -2.96 27.24
C TYR A 272 -17.41 -2.71 26.24
N GLY A 273 -18.08 -1.55 26.39
CA GLY A 273 -19.08 -1.08 25.43
C GLY A 273 -18.43 -0.48 24.18
N SER A 274 -19.22 -0.30 23.12
CA SER A 274 -18.74 0.27 21.85
C SER A 274 -18.67 1.80 21.82
N SER A 275 -19.53 2.50 22.57
CA SER A 275 -19.73 3.96 22.43
C SER A 275 -18.44 4.77 22.58
N ALA A 276 -17.64 4.42 23.57
CA ALA A 276 -16.41 5.16 23.86
C ALA A 276 -15.34 4.98 22.77
N ILE A 277 -15.18 3.76 22.25
CA ILE A 277 -14.27 3.48 21.12
C ILE A 277 -14.74 4.20 19.87
N ASP A 278 -16.04 4.13 19.57
CA ASP A 278 -16.63 4.71 18.38
C ASP A 278 -16.45 6.24 18.39
N GLU A 279 -16.75 6.91 19.51
CA GLU A 279 -16.54 8.35 19.67
C GLU A 279 -15.09 8.76 19.51
N ALA A 280 -14.18 8.01 20.08
CA ALA A 280 -12.76 8.29 20.04
C ALA A 280 -12.20 8.14 18.62
N LEU A 281 -12.59 7.09 17.89
CA LEU A 281 -12.23 6.88 16.49
C LEU A 281 -12.82 7.96 15.59
N LYS A 282 -14.10 8.32 15.78
CA LYS A 282 -14.76 9.42 15.08
C LYS A 282 -14.04 10.75 15.32
N ARG A 283 -13.69 11.06 16.57
CA ARG A 283 -12.94 12.28 16.89
C ARG A 283 -11.54 12.29 16.27
N HIS A 284 -10.88 11.11 16.18
CA HIS A 284 -9.54 11.01 15.62
C HIS A 284 -9.53 11.11 14.11
N TYR A 285 -10.38 10.38 13.40
CA TYR A 285 -10.40 10.32 11.94
C TYR A 285 -11.42 11.28 11.29
N GLY A 286 -12.41 11.76 12.05
CA GLY A 286 -13.53 12.55 11.50
C GLY A 286 -14.32 11.73 10.47
N GLU A 287 -14.76 12.40 9.44
CA GLU A 287 -15.48 11.83 8.29
C GLU A 287 -14.55 11.42 7.14
N SER A 288 -13.23 11.29 7.40
CA SER A 288 -12.27 10.91 6.37
C SER A 288 -12.56 9.50 5.86
N LYS A 289 -12.69 9.37 4.53
CA LYS A 289 -12.88 8.10 3.84
C LYS A 289 -11.53 7.44 3.56
N LEU A 290 -11.47 6.10 3.53
CA LEU A 290 -10.24 5.40 3.15
C LEU A 290 -9.76 5.79 1.74
N SER A 291 -10.68 6.11 0.84
CA SER A 291 -10.41 6.52 -0.54
C SER A 291 -10.04 7.99 -0.73
N ASP A 292 -10.07 8.82 0.32
CA ASP A 292 -9.78 10.24 0.20
C ASP A 292 -8.34 10.52 -0.27
N TYR A 293 -8.16 11.71 -0.86
CA TYR A 293 -6.84 12.23 -1.15
C TYR A 293 -6.11 12.58 0.17
N THR A 294 -5.11 11.80 0.51
CA THR A 294 -4.36 11.86 1.76
C THR A 294 -2.85 11.89 1.48
N PRO A 295 -2.00 12.13 2.48
CA PRO A 295 -0.54 12.01 2.31
C PRO A 295 -0.12 10.64 1.74
N ALA A 296 -0.81 9.54 2.10
CA ALA A 296 -0.55 8.22 1.51
C ALA A 296 -0.94 8.18 0.03
N THR A 297 -2.13 8.66 -0.31
CA THR A 297 -2.62 8.71 -1.69
C THR A 297 -1.71 9.55 -2.58
N ALA A 298 -1.25 10.70 -2.07
CA ALA A 298 -0.33 11.60 -2.77
C ALA A 298 1.01 10.94 -3.15
N ARG A 299 1.50 9.98 -2.35
CA ARG A 299 2.72 9.21 -2.64
C ARG A 299 2.45 7.79 -3.13
N ALA A 300 1.23 7.54 -3.56
CA ALA A 300 0.77 6.26 -4.11
C ALA A 300 0.91 5.06 -3.15
N ALA A 301 0.96 5.30 -1.84
CA ALA A 301 1.05 4.25 -0.84
C ALA A 301 -0.27 3.50 -0.67
N LYS A 302 -0.18 2.19 -0.58
CA LYS A 302 -1.29 1.27 -0.32
C LYS A 302 -1.38 0.98 1.17
N ILE A 303 -2.55 1.22 1.76
CA ILE A 303 -2.81 0.95 3.17
C ILE A 303 -3.88 -0.12 3.25
N LEU A 304 -3.67 -1.09 4.12
CA LEU A 304 -4.65 -2.13 4.39
C LEU A 304 -4.67 -2.53 5.86
N VAL A 305 -5.84 -2.93 6.32
CA VAL A 305 -6.02 -3.56 7.64
C VAL A 305 -6.79 -4.86 7.50
N THR A 306 -6.38 -5.87 8.27
CA THR A 306 -7.06 -7.17 8.28
C THR A 306 -8.28 -7.13 9.18
N VAL A 307 -9.35 -7.79 8.77
CA VAL A 307 -10.58 -7.97 9.54
C VAL A 307 -11.15 -9.37 9.32
N LYS A 308 -11.89 -9.88 10.29
CA LYS A 308 -12.61 -11.16 10.17
C LYS A 308 -14.09 -10.89 9.96
N GLY A 309 -14.64 -11.28 8.82
CA GLY A 309 -16.07 -11.19 8.54
C GLY A 309 -16.89 -12.21 9.32
N THR A 310 -18.09 -11.84 9.73
CA THR A 310 -19.07 -12.72 10.40
C THR A 310 -20.37 -12.73 9.60
N PRO A 311 -20.94 -13.92 9.27
CA PRO A 311 -20.54 -15.25 9.71
C PRO A 311 -19.38 -15.85 8.91
N LYS A 312 -18.95 -15.30 7.78
CA LYS A 312 -17.89 -15.88 6.94
C LYS A 312 -16.99 -14.81 6.31
N GLY A 313 -15.76 -15.22 6.06
CA GLY A 313 -14.81 -14.52 5.20
C GLY A 313 -13.66 -13.87 5.95
N ASP A 314 -12.51 -13.95 5.32
CA ASP A 314 -11.31 -13.23 5.70
C ASP A 314 -11.21 -12.04 4.78
N HIS A 315 -11.20 -10.81 5.35
CA HIS A 315 -11.30 -9.58 4.56
C HIS A 315 -10.14 -8.64 4.85
N ILE A 316 -9.87 -7.77 3.89
CA ILE A 316 -9.03 -6.59 4.09
C ILE A 316 -9.84 -5.33 3.77
N LEU A 317 -9.70 -4.31 4.63
CA LEU A 317 -10.19 -2.97 4.35
C LEU A 317 -9.00 -2.12 3.91
N SER A 318 -9.10 -1.45 2.76
CA SER A 318 -7.96 -0.78 2.14
C SER A 318 -8.33 0.57 1.52
N ASN A 319 -7.30 1.40 1.24
CA ASN A 319 -7.46 2.68 0.54
C ASN A 319 -7.43 2.56 -0.99
N PHE A 320 -7.56 1.35 -1.54
CA PHE A 320 -7.51 1.07 -2.99
C PHE A 320 -8.45 -0.09 -3.34
N ASN A 321 -8.94 -0.12 -4.57
CA ASN A 321 -9.92 -1.11 -5.06
C ASN A 321 -9.30 -2.26 -5.87
N GLY A 322 -8.16 -2.77 -5.47
CA GLY A 322 -7.37 -3.71 -6.25
C GLY A 322 -6.33 -3.00 -7.10
N VAL A 323 -5.54 -3.77 -7.82
CA VAL A 323 -4.41 -3.26 -8.59
C VAL A 323 -4.48 -3.82 -10.01
N GLY A 324 -4.35 -2.94 -11.01
CA GLY A 324 -4.28 -3.35 -12.40
C GLY A 324 -5.60 -3.90 -12.97
N LEU A 325 -5.49 -4.93 -13.81
CA LEU A 325 -6.61 -5.53 -14.54
C LEU A 325 -7.19 -6.79 -13.86
N ASP A 326 -6.50 -7.35 -12.89
CA ASP A 326 -6.85 -8.66 -12.33
C ASP A 326 -7.09 -8.61 -10.81
N ASN A 327 -8.14 -9.35 -10.38
CA ASN A 327 -8.55 -9.49 -9.00
C ASN A 327 -8.28 -10.90 -8.45
N SER A 328 -7.34 -11.64 -9.01
CA SER A 328 -7.13 -13.06 -8.71
C SER A 328 -6.50 -13.35 -7.33
N HIS A 329 -6.71 -12.49 -6.33
CA HIS A 329 -6.39 -12.86 -4.94
C HIS A 329 -7.43 -13.85 -4.42
N LYS A 330 -7.15 -15.14 -4.57
CA LYS A 330 -8.08 -16.23 -4.26
C LYS A 330 -8.20 -16.53 -2.76
N ASP A 331 -7.30 -15.99 -1.94
CA ASP A 331 -7.15 -16.45 -0.56
C ASP A 331 -7.93 -15.60 0.49
N PHE A 332 -8.42 -14.42 0.10
CA PHE A 332 -9.24 -13.56 0.95
C PHE A 332 -10.10 -12.61 0.13
N GLU A 333 -11.22 -12.22 0.70
CA GLU A 333 -12.15 -11.27 0.11
C GLU A 333 -11.67 -9.84 0.42
N GLN A 334 -11.29 -9.09 -0.61
CA GLN A 334 -10.95 -7.69 -0.45
C GLN A 334 -12.22 -6.87 -0.48
N THR A 335 -12.61 -6.34 0.67
CA THR A 335 -13.71 -5.39 0.76
C THR A 335 -13.16 -4.00 0.46
N PHE A 336 -13.59 -3.46 -0.67
CA PHE A 336 -13.14 -2.16 -1.15
C PHE A 336 -13.86 -1.01 -0.46
N CYS A 337 -13.22 0.16 -0.49
CA CYS A 337 -13.89 1.41 -0.23
C CYS A 337 -14.92 1.66 -1.35
N HIS A 338 -16.13 1.20 -1.17
CA HIS A 338 -17.21 1.65 -2.04
C HIS A 338 -17.67 3.02 -1.56
N PRO A 339 -17.64 4.04 -2.38
CA PRO A 339 -18.40 5.25 -2.13
C PRO A 339 -19.85 5.00 -2.50
N ASP A 340 -20.65 5.96 -2.11
CA ASP A 340 -22.07 6.01 -2.42
C ASP A 340 -22.28 5.74 -3.91
N ASP A 341 -22.64 4.52 -4.25
CA ASP A 341 -23.15 4.16 -5.56
C ASP A 341 -24.69 4.24 -5.54
N GLU A 342 -25.31 4.08 -6.69
CA GLU A 342 -26.78 4.15 -6.83
C GLU A 342 -27.52 3.07 -6.02
N GLU A 343 -26.81 2.04 -5.52
CA GLU A 343 -27.34 0.98 -4.67
C GLU A 343 -27.27 1.31 -3.16
N GLY A 344 -26.78 2.51 -2.79
CA GLY A 344 -26.72 2.97 -1.41
C GLY A 344 -25.58 2.38 -0.59
N GLN A 345 -24.55 1.81 -1.22
CA GLN A 345 -23.36 1.37 -0.51
C GLN A 345 -22.54 2.58 -0.08
N LYS A 346 -22.36 2.72 1.22
CA LYS A 346 -21.65 3.82 1.84
C LYS A 346 -20.12 3.61 1.75
N ALA A 347 -19.38 4.67 1.44
CA ALA A 347 -17.92 4.62 1.51
C ALA A 347 -17.44 4.32 2.93
N ILE A 348 -16.45 3.43 3.05
CA ILE A 348 -15.87 3.07 4.33
C ILE A 348 -15.06 4.25 4.88
N LEU A 349 -15.43 4.70 6.07
CA LEU A 349 -14.69 5.73 6.78
C LEU A 349 -13.45 5.13 7.46
N ALA A 350 -12.40 5.94 7.58
CA ALA A 350 -11.15 5.49 8.21
C ALA A 350 -11.37 5.03 9.66
N TRP A 351 -12.31 5.68 10.40
CA TRP A 351 -12.66 5.25 11.74
C TRP A 351 -13.43 3.92 11.76
N GLU A 352 -14.27 3.62 10.75
CA GLU A 352 -14.98 2.35 10.64
C GLU A 352 -14.01 1.19 10.37
N ALA A 353 -13.03 1.40 9.50
CA ALA A 353 -11.97 0.42 9.26
C ALA A 353 -11.13 0.18 10.52
N ALA A 354 -10.77 1.25 11.23
CA ALA A 354 -10.05 1.17 12.49
C ALA A 354 -10.85 0.42 13.56
N ARG A 355 -12.17 0.66 13.63
CA ARG A 355 -13.09 0.01 14.56
C ARG A 355 -13.25 -1.48 14.23
N SER A 356 -13.39 -1.81 12.97
CA SER A 356 -13.55 -3.19 12.50
C SER A 356 -12.34 -4.05 12.83
N THR A 357 -11.12 -3.56 12.49
CA THR A 357 -9.88 -4.30 12.76
C THR A 357 -9.57 -4.44 14.25
N SER A 358 -10.22 -3.68 15.12
CA SER A 358 -10.03 -3.69 16.58
C SER A 358 -11.19 -4.31 17.36
N ALA A 359 -12.14 -4.94 16.71
CA ALA A 359 -13.27 -5.61 17.36
C ALA A 359 -12.88 -6.97 17.95
N ALA A 360 -11.93 -6.97 18.92
CA ALA A 360 -11.41 -8.18 19.54
C ALA A 360 -12.52 -8.90 20.34
N PRO A 361 -12.76 -10.20 20.07
CA PRO A 361 -13.76 -10.99 20.77
C PRO A 361 -13.59 -10.92 22.29
N VAL A 362 -14.68 -10.99 23.03
CA VAL A 362 -14.72 -10.87 24.49
C VAL A 362 -14.44 -9.44 24.98
N ILE A 363 -13.57 -8.72 24.33
CA ILE A 363 -13.15 -7.38 24.71
C ILE A 363 -14.16 -6.36 24.18
N PHE A 364 -14.46 -6.42 22.88
CA PHE A 364 -15.43 -5.54 22.20
C PHE A 364 -16.49 -6.33 21.43
N PRO A 365 -17.69 -5.73 21.24
CA PRO A 365 -18.67 -6.29 20.33
C PRO A 365 -18.16 -6.20 18.87
N THR A 366 -18.69 -7.08 18.02
CA THR A 366 -18.55 -6.98 16.57
C THR A 366 -18.97 -5.61 16.07
N PHE A 367 -18.41 -5.18 14.94
CA PHE A 367 -18.76 -3.91 14.34
C PHE A 367 -19.36 -4.11 12.95
N THR A 368 -20.51 -3.49 12.72
CA THR A 368 -21.20 -3.55 11.42
C THR A 368 -20.98 -2.23 10.68
N ILE A 369 -20.49 -2.35 9.45
CA ILE A 369 -20.47 -1.25 8.47
C ILE A 369 -21.67 -1.46 7.55
N ASP A 370 -22.60 -0.54 7.57
CA ASP A 370 -23.84 -0.63 6.81
C ASP A 370 -23.55 -0.77 5.31
N GLY A 371 -24.19 -1.77 4.69
CA GLY A 371 -24.00 -2.10 3.28
C GLY A 371 -22.70 -2.85 2.94
N VAL A 372 -21.78 -3.05 3.91
CA VAL A 372 -20.49 -3.71 3.69
C VAL A 372 -20.42 -5.06 4.41
N GLY A 373 -20.72 -5.09 5.71
CA GLY A 373 -20.67 -6.33 6.48
C GLY A 373 -20.44 -6.13 7.97
N THR A 374 -20.42 -7.24 8.71
CA THR A 374 -20.11 -7.28 10.13
C THR A 374 -18.75 -7.90 10.36
N PHE A 375 -17.92 -7.25 11.17
CA PHE A 375 -16.50 -7.58 11.30
C PHE A 375 -16.09 -7.78 12.75
N GLN A 376 -15.08 -8.61 12.91
CA GLN A 376 -14.28 -8.82 14.12
C GLN A 376 -12.81 -8.50 13.84
N ASP A 377 -12.03 -8.45 14.93
CA ASP A 377 -10.58 -8.21 14.88
C ASP A 377 -9.87 -9.15 13.90
N GLY A 378 -9.01 -8.57 13.07
CA GLY A 378 -8.21 -9.30 12.10
C GLY A 378 -7.22 -10.29 12.72
N ALA A 379 -6.86 -10.11 14.00
CA ALA A 379 -5.99 -11.04 14.73
C ALA A 379 -6.57 -12.46 14.84
N MET A 380 -7.88 -12.60 14.73
CA MET A 380 -8.56 -13.91 14.67
C MET A 380 -8.26 -14.69 13.38
N TRP A 381 -7.73 -14.01 12.39
CA TRP A 381 -7.36 -14.57 11.11
C TRP A 381 -5.85 -14.43 10.82
N ARG A 382 -5.35 -13.20 10.83
CA ARG A 382 -3.96 -12.86 10.53
C ARG A 382 -3.45 -11.79 11.49
N ASN A 383 -2.90 -12.22 12.62
CA ASN A 383 -2.29 -11.30 13.58
C ASN A 383 -1.05 -10.61 13.01
N ASN A 384 -0.27 -11.35 12.23
CA ASN A 384 0.85 -10.81 11.44
C ASN A 384 0.39 -10.70 9.98
N PRO A 385 0.17 -9.48 9.44
CA PRO A 385 -0.37 -9.29 8.09
C PRO A 385 0.69 -9.40 6.98
N THR A 386 1.85 -9.99 7.23
CA THR A 386 2.98 -10.06 6.30
C THR A 386 2.63 -10.81 5.02
N ASP A 387 1.95 -11.96 5.11
CA ASP A 387 1.54 -12.74 3.94
C ASP A 387 0.51 -12.02 3.07
N VAL A 388 -0.44 -11.35 3.72
CA VAL A 388 -1.44 -10.51 3.05
C VAL A 388 -0.74 -9.38 2.28
N ALA A 389 0.21 -8.70 2.91
CA ALA A 389 0.97 -7.64 2.25
C ALA A 389 1.85 -8.18 1.10
N LEU A 390 2.47 -9.36 1.27
CA LEU A 390 3.27 -10.02 0.24
C LEU A 390 2.44 -10.46 -0.97
N SER A 391 1.20 -10.90 -0.77
CA SER A 391 0.33 -11.33 -1.87
C SER A 391 0.01 -10.19 -2.86
N LEU A 392 0.11 -8.93 -2.41
CA LEU A 392 -0.08 -7.75 -3.26
C LEU A 392 1.16 -7.39 -4.09
N VAL A 393 2.35 -7.86 -3.70
CA VAL A 393 3.62 -7.48 -4.34
C VAL A 393 3.63 -7.77 -5.85
N PRO A 394 3.25 -8.97 -6.33
CA PRO A 394 3.25 -9.27 -7.76
C PRO A 394 2.33 -8.35 -8.57
N ALA A 395 1.15 -8.04 -8.05
CA ALA A 395 0.20 -7.15 -8.70
C ALA A 395 0.73 -5.70 -8.79
N LEU A 396 1.39 -5.23 -7.72
CA LEU A 396 1.98 -3.88 -7.65
C LEU A 396 3.27 -3.73 -8.46
N THR A 397 3.91 -4.82 -8.84
CA THR A 397 5.23 -4.82 -9.50
C THR A 397 5.23 -5.45 -10.89
N GLN A 398 4.05 -5.64 -11.50
CA GLN A 398 3.90 -6.25 -12.83
C GLN A 398 4.51 -7.67 -12.92
N GLY A 399 4.30 -8.47 -11.88
CA GLY A 399 4.73 -9.88 -11.83
C GLY A 399 6.06 -10.12 -11.09
N HIS A 400 6.77 -9.09 -10.64
CA HIS A 400 7.94 -9.29 -9.79
C HIS A 400 7.52 -9.63 -8.37
N CYS A 401 7.96 -10.79 -7.88
CA CYS A 401 7.43 -11.34 -6.63
C CYS A 401 8.14 -10.85 -5.36
N LEU A 402 9.25 -10.12 -5.48
CA LEU A 402 10.06 -9.75 -4.32
C LEU A 402 10.03 -8.24 -4.03
N PRO A 403 9.75 -7.85 -2.79
CA PRO A 403 9.93 -6.48 -2.35
C PRO A 403 11.42 -6.14 -2.18
N ASP A 404 11.77 -4.86 -2.19
CA ASP A 404 13.12 -4.40 -1.80
C ASP A 404 13.36 -4.62 -0.31
N ILE A 405 12.34 -4.34 0.49
CA ILE A 405 12.31 -4.52 1.93
C ILE A 405 10.92 -4.98 2.34
N LEU A 406 10.88 -6.00 3.17
CA LEU A 406 9.72 -6.40 3.94
C LEU A 406 10.06 -6.28 5.41
N LEU A 407 9.59 -5.21 6.05
CA LEU A 407 9.78 -4.98 7.48
C LEU A 407 8.52 -5.42 8.22
N SER A 408 8.64 -6.47 9.02
CA SER A 408 7.60 -6.94 9.93
C SER A 408 7.97 -6.57 11.36
N ILE A 409 7.08 -5.88 12.08
CA ILE A 409 7.32 -5.45 13.46
C ILE A 409 6.30 -6.09 14.39
N GLY A 410 6.81 -6.84 15.37
CA GLY A 410 6.03 -7.53 16.40
C GLY A 410 5.71 -6.66 17.61
N THR A 411 4.81 -7.17 18.44
CA THR A 411 4.33 -6.54 19.68
C THR A 411 4.90 -7.18 20.96
N GLY A 412 6.09 -7.77 20.84
CA GLY A 412 6.77 -8.47 21.92
C GLY A 412 6.53 -9.99 21.90
N PHE A 413 7.44 -10.74 22.47
CA PHE A 413 7.31 -12.18 22.71
C PHE A 413 7.87 -12.58 24.04
N GLU A 414 7.32 -13.63 24.65
CA GLU A 414 7.82 -14.16 25.89
C GLU A 414 9.10 -14.96 25.65
N LYS A 415 10.16 -14.61 26.34
CA LYS A 415 11.38 -15.39 26.36
C LYS A 415 11.10 -16.69 27.14
N ARG A 416 10.71 -17.75 26.46
CA ARG A 416 10.61 -19.08 27.08
C ARG A 416 11.96 -19.43 27.65
N LEU A 417 12.14 -19.23 28.95
CA LEU A 417 13.18 -19.92 29.67
C LEU A 417 12.93 -21.41 29.39
N GLN A 418 13.96 -22.14 28.97
CA GLN A 418 13.99 -23.60 28.87
C GLN A 418 13.83 -24.19 30.29
N ARG A 419 12.73 -23.91 30.94
CA ARG A 419 12.30 -24.59 32.14
C ARG A 419 11.33 -25.67 31.70
N GLY A 420 11.74 -26.93 31.99
CA GLY A 420 10.96 -28.12 31.68
C GLY A 420 9.47 -27.96 31.96
N HIS A 421 8.67 -28.68 31.20
CA HIS A 421 7.23 -28.73 31.31
C HIS A 421 6.78 -28.57 32.76
N ARG A 422 6.36 -27.34 33.14
CA ARG A 422 5.51 -27.20 34.32
C ARG A 422 4.14 -27.65 33.85
N GLU A 423 3.75 -28.83 34.27
CA GLU A 423 2.35 -29.22 34.25
C GLU A 423 1.52 -28.10 34.89
N PRO A 424 0.37 -27.74 34.31
CA PRO A 424 -0.52 -26.75 34.93
C PRO A 424 -0.88 -27.27 36.34
N GLN A 425 -0.44 -26.56 37.36
CA GLN A 425 -0.82 -26.88 38.73
C GLN A 425 -2.36 -26.81 38.85
N PRO A 426 -3.01 -27.81 39.41
CA PRO A 426 -4.44 -27.78 39.64
C PRO A 426 -4.83 -26.53 40.48
N PRO A 427 -5.96 -25.89 40.18
CA PRO A 427 -6.38 -24.68 40.86
C PRO A 427 -6.60 -24.97 42.37
N THR A 428 -5.79 -24.34 43.22
CA THR A 428 -5.82 -24.48 44.67
C THR A 428 -6.90 -23.60 45.35
N ARG A 429 -7.78 -22.96 44.59
CA ARG A 429 -8.93 -22.20 45.13
C ARG A 429 -10.14 -22.42 44.22
N VAL A 430 -11.33 -22.55 44.87
CA VAL A 430 -12.64 -22.56 44.21
C VAL A 430 -12.81 -21.22 43.44
N THR A 431 -12.39 -21.20 42.20
CA THR A 431 -12.63 -20.06 41.31
C THR A 431 -14.00 -20.24 40.67
N ILE A 432 -14.78 -19.16 40.61
CA ILE A 432 -16.05 -19.15 39.89
C ILE A 432 -15.77 -19.65 38.46
N PRO A 433 -16.48 -20.67 37.93
CA PRO A 433 -16.19 -21.29 36.63
C PRO A 433 -16.08 -20.30 35.47
N LEU A 434 -16.82 -19.19 35.55
CA LEU A 434 -16.79 -18.11 34.58
C LEU A 434 -15.45 -17.34 34.57
N ILE A 435 -14.85 -17.12 35.74
CA ILE A 435 -13.54 -16.42 35.85
C ILE A 435 -12.43 -17.30 35.28
N ASP A 436 -12.51 -18.61 35.51
CA ASP A 436 -11.55 -19.56 34.95
C ASP A 436 -11.72 -19.68 33.41
N LEU A 437 -12.95 -19.70 32.90
CA LEU A 437 -13.25 -19.64 31.49
C LEU A 437 -12.69 -18.36 30.84
N LEU A 438 -12.87 -17.21 31.46
CA LEU A 438 -12.33 -15.93 31.02
C LEU A 438 -10.81 -15.95 30.99
N ARG A 439 -10.15 -16.46 32.05
CA ARG A 439 -8.69 -16.62 32.06
C ARG A 439 -8.19 -17.52 30.95
N ARG A 440 -8.88 -18.64 30.69
CA ARG A 440 -8.51 -19.57 29.59
C ARG A 440 -8.72 -18.94 28.23
N LEU A 441 -9.80 -18.19 28.01
CA LEU A 441 -10.05 -17.45 26.77
C LEU A 441 -8.99 -16.36 26.55
N TYR A 442 -8.61 -15.62 27.61
CA TYR A 442 -7.54 -14.62 27.55
C TYR A 442 -6.17 -15.26 27.27
N ALA A 443 -5.84 -16.37 27.96
CA ALA A 443 -4.61 -17.12 27.72
C ALA A 443 -4.58 -17.69 26.30
N PHE A 444 -5.67 -18.29 25.85
CA PHE A 444 -5.81 -18.83 24.50
C PHE A 444 -5.64 -17.74 23.43
N MET A 445 -6.26 -16.59 23.61
CA MET A 445 -6.11 -15.45 22.69
C MET A 445 -4.69 -14.88 22.74
N GLY A 446 -4.11 -14.72 23.92
CA GLY A 446 -2.75 -14.22 24.10
C GLY A 446 -1.71 -15.16 23.49
N ASP A 447 -1.76 -16.44 23.81
CA ASP A 447 -0.77 -17.43 23.36
C ASP A 447 -0.87 -17.73 21.87
N ASN A 448 -2.06 -17.86 21.31
CA ASN A 448 -2.22 -18.17 19.89
C ASN A 448 -1.94 -16.95 18.99
N ILE A 449 -2.41 -15.78 19.39
CA ILE A 449 -2.21 -14.54 18.61
C ILE A 449 -0.73 -14.16 18.55
N VAL A 450 0.02 -14.37 19.64
CA VAL A 450 1.42 -13.91 19.73
C VAL A 450 2.42 -14.94 19.26
N THR A 451 2.23 -16.22 19.62
CA THR A 451 3.09 -17.31 19.12
C THR A 451 2.96 -17.52 17.63
N ASP A 452 1.82 -17.19 17.04
CA ASP A 452 1.61 -17.29 15.59
C ASP A 452 2.51 -16.32 14.80
N GLY A 453 2.79 -15.13 15.29
CA GLY A 453 3.65 -14.16 14.61
C GLY A 453 5.07 -14.65 14.36
N GLU A 454 5.70 -15.28 15.37
CA GLU A 454 7.06 -15.82 15.28
C GLU A 454 7.10 -17.15 14.52
N LYS A 455 6.14 -18.04 14.74
CA LYS A 455 6.00 -19.29 13.97
C LYS A 455 5.75 -19.00 12.49
N PHE A 456 4.91 -18.03 12.22
CA PHE A 456 4.59 -17.61 10.87
C PHE A 456 5.80 -16.98 10.17
N HIS A 457 6.58 -16.15 10.88
CA HIS A 457 7.86 -15.64 10.39
C HIS A 457 8.79 -16.80 9.98
N ASN A 458 8.98 -17.77 10.89
CA ASN A 458 9.85 -18.92 10.64
C ASN A 458 9.32 -19.78 9.48
N HIS A 459 8.01 -19.90 9.33
CA HIS A 459 7.39 -20.63 8.20
C HIS A 459 7.62 -19.93 6.86
N ILE A 460 7.44 -18.60 6.79
CA ILE A 460 7.74 -17.83 5.58
C ILE A 460 9.22 -17.97 5.21
N MET A 461 10.13 -17.87 6.20
CA MET A 461 11.57 -17.98 5.98
C MET A 461 11.98 -19.38 5.53
N ALA A 462 11.36 -20.43 6.08
CA ALA A 462 11.65 -21.81 5.69
C ALA A 462 11.16 -22.15 4.28
N GLY A 463 10.06 -21.55 3.84
CA GLY A 463 9.45 -21.78 2.52
C GLY A 463 10.00 -20.91 1.38
N ARG A 464 10.73 -19.83 1.68
CA ARG A 464 11.14 -18.82 0.70
C ARG A 464 12.60 -18.36 0.94
N SER A 465 13.53 -19.19 0.56
CA SER A 465 14.98 -18.88 0.61
C SER A 465 15.37 -17.65 -0.23
N ASP A 466 14.57 -17.32 -1.23
CA ASP A 466 14.71 -16.18 -2.13
C ASP A 466 14.45 -14.81 -1.44
N VAL A 467 13.63 -14.80 -0.38
CA VAL A 467 13.24 -13.56 0.35
C VAL A 467 14.21 -13.21 1.47
N GLY A 468 15.07 -14.14 1.90
CA GLY A 468 15.81 -14.11 3.16
C GLY A 468 16.52 -12.80 3.50
N SER A 469 17.28 -12.20 2.57
CA SER A 469 18.00 -10.95 2.83
C SER A 469 17.11 -9.69 2.82
N ARG A 470 15.93 -9.77 2.24
CA ARG A 470 14.99 -8.64 2.08
C ARG A 470 13.91 -8.59 3.15
N PHE A 471 13.76 -9.67 3.90
CA PHE A 471 12.81 -9.78 4.99
C PHE A 471 13.49 -9.51 6.34
N ARG A 472 12.98 -8.55 7.06
CA ARG A 472 13.44 -8.16 8.40
C ARG A 472 12.28 -8.24 9.39
N ARG A 473 12.46 -9.10 10.40
CA ARG A 473 11.54 -9.16 11.54
C ARG A 473 12.18 -8.48 12.74
N LEU A 474 11.49 -7.48 13.30
CA LEU A 474 11.87 -6.81 14.53
C LEU A 474 10.85 -7.12 15.61
N ASN A 475 11.29 -7.66 16.74
CA ASN A 475 10.43 -7.95 17.87
C ASN A 475 11.24 -7.89 19.18
N VAL A 476 10.56 -7.76 20.33
CA VAL A 476 11.20 -7.56 21.64
C VAL A 476 10.90 -8.73 22.56
N PRO A 477 11.93 -9.37 23.17
CA PRO A 477 11.70 -10.33 24.25
C PRO A 477 11.28 -9.59 25.51
N LEU A 478 10.10 -9.90 26.04
CA LEU A 478 9.55 -9.30 27.25
C LEU A 478 10.12 -9.99 28.50
N SER A 479 10.51 -9.20 29.49
CA SER A 479 11.15 -9.70 30.72
C SER A 479 10.16 -10.33 31.70
N GLU A 480 8.96 -9.76 31.84
CA GLU A 480 7.94 -10.16 32.80
C GLU A 480 6.76 -10.94 32.19
N GLY A 481 6.94 -11.44 30.94
CA GLY A 481 5.86 -12.08 30.20
C GLY A 481 4.88 -11.09 29.56
N TYR A 482 3.77 -11.62 29.05
CA TYR A 482 2.78 -10.79 28.36
C TYR A 482 1.89 -10.03 29.36
N PRO A 483 1.87 -8.69 29.33
CA PRO A 483 0.79 -7.96 29.98
C PRO A 483 -0.54 -8.26 29.27
N SER A 484 -1.64 -8.13 30.00
CA SER A 484 -2.98 -8.17 29.40
C SER A 484 -3.06 -7.18 28.24
N LEU A 485 -3.83 -7.51 27.21
CA LEU A 485 -4.00 -6.64 26.04
C LEU A 485 -4.58 -5.27 26.43
N ASP A 486 -5.23 -5.17 27.57
CA ASP A 486 -5.87 -3.99 28.15
C ASP A 486 -5.11 -3.37 29.33
N ASP A 487 -3.88 -3.80 29.61
CA ASP A 487 -3.09 -3.27 30.72
C ASP A 487 -2.30 -2.00 30.32
N ALA A 488 -2.97 -0.86 30.37
CA ALA A 488 -2.36 0.43 30.05
C ALA A 488 -1.23 0.83 31.03
N SER A 489 -1.21 0.27 32.26
CA SER A 489 -0.17 0.56 33.24
C SER A 489 1.20 -0.01 32.82
N SER A 490 1.21 -1.01 31.97
CA SER A 490 2.43 -1.64 31.42
C SER A 490 3.12 -0.80 30.35
N ILE A 491 2.48 0.22 29.76
CA ILE A 491 3.00 0.99 28.63
C ILE A 491 4.38 1.61 28.89
N PRO A 492 4.64 2.31 30.01
CA PRO A 492 5.97 2.87 30.26
C PRO A 492 7.04 1.80 30.27
N ARG A 493 6.80 0.68 30.95
CA ARG A 493 7.72 -0.46 30.99
C ARG A 493 7.98 -1.03 29.60
N LEU A 494 6.94 -1.24 28.78
CA LEU A 494 7.07 -1.76 27.42
C LEU A 494 7.87 -0.82 26.53
N MET A 495 7.72 0.50 26.70
CA MET A 495 8.52 1.49 25.99
C MET A 495 10.00 1.42 26.37
N ASP A 496 10.29 1.30 27.66
CA ASP A 496 11.65 1.21 28.18
C ASP A 496 12.33 -0.10 27.72
N GLU A 497 11.64 -1.24 27.82
CA GLU A 497 12.13 -2.53 27.33
C GLU A 497 12.40 -2.48 25.81
N ALA A 498 11.50 -1.91 25.02
CA ALA A 498 11.69 -1.74 23.59
C ALA A 498 12.87 -0.82 23.28
N ALA A 499 12.97 0.34 23.95
CA ALA A 499 14.08 1.27 23.77
C ALA A 499 15.41 0.63 24.11
N ALA A 500 15.51 -0.06 25.25
CA ALA A 500 16.71 -0.75 25.68
C ALA A 500 17.13 -1.86 24.69
N HIS A 501 16.17 -2.68 24.25
CA HIS A 501 16.41 -3.76 23.31
C HIS A 501 16.90 -3.23 21.96
N PHE A 502 16.17 -2.30 21.36
CA PHE A 502 16.50 -1.78 20.03
C PHE A 502 17.74 -0.90 19.99
N LYS A 503 18.15 -0.29 21.12
CA LYS A 503 19.38 0.52 21.18
C LYS A 503 20.63 -0.27 20.81
N SER A 504 20.67 -1.55 21.12
CA SER A 504 21.80 -2.44 20.85
C SER A 504 21.51 -3.51 19.77
N HIS A 505 20.28 -3.52 19.24
CA HIS A 505 19.86 -4.57 18.31
C HIS A 505 20.40 -4.31 16.88
N PRO A 506 21.22 -5.20 16.31
CA PRO A 506 21.84 -4.97 15.00
C PRO A 506 20.81 -4.86 13.86
N GLY A 507 19.66 -5.50 14.01
CA GLY A 507 18.59 -5.50 13.00
C GLY A 507 18.06 -4.11 12.66
N LEU A 508 18.08 -3.13 13.59
CA LEU A 508 17.71 -1.75 13.26
C LEU A 508 18.67 -1.12 12.26
N GLN A 509 19.97 -1.35 12.45
CA GLN A 509 20.99 -0.86 11.53
C GLN A 509 20.86 -1.55 10.16
N GLU A 510 20.63 -2.86 10.14
CA GLU A 510 20.43 -3.62 8.90
C GLU A 510 19.19 -3.13 8.13
N VAL A 511 18.09 -2.83 8.82
CA VAL A 511 16.90 -2.22 8.21
C VAL A 511 17.24 -0.84 7.63
N LEU A 512 17.96 0.00 8.37
CA LEU A 512 18.37 1.32 7.87
C LEU A 512 19.27 1.20 6.64
N ASP A 513 20.23 0.27 6.67
CA ASP A 513 21.14 0.03 5.55
C ASP A 513 20.36 -0.41 4.30
N SER A 514 19.43 -1.34 4.44
CA SER A 514 18.55 -1.76 3.34
C SER A 514 17.63 -0.63 2.85
N ILE A 515 17.13 0.24 3.74
CA ILE A 515 16.37 1.43 3.36
C ILE A 515 17.23 2.38 2.53
N ILE A 516 18.46 2.69 2.98
CA ILE A 516 19.37 3.59 2.30
C ILE A 516 19.71 3.09 0.90
N SER A 517 20.05 1.82 0.75
CA SER A 517 20.38 1.23 -0.56
C SER A 517 19.18 1.20 -1.51
N SER A 518 17.97 0.98 -0.99
CA SER A 518 16.73 0.93 -1.78
C SER A 518 16.27 2.28 -2.36
N PHE A 519 16.91 3.40 -1.99
CA PHE A 519 16.70 4.65 -2.71
C PHE A 519 17.31 4.65 -4.11
N PHE A 520 18.33 3.81 -4.33
CA PHE A 520 19.00 3.69 -5.62
C PHE A 520 18.39 2.57 -6.45
N TYR A 521 18.23 2.82 -7.74
CA TYR A 521 17.69 1.88 -8.70
C TYR A 521 18.36 2.05 -10.08
N PHE A 522 18.22 1.05 -10.94
CA PHE A 522 18.87 1.04 -12.23
C PHE A 522 17.87 1.16 -13.39
N GLU A 523 18.26 1.91 -14.41
CA GLU A 523 17.57 2.00 -15.68
C GLU A 523 18.53 1.76 -16.85
N VAL A 524 18.04 1.15 -17.91
CA VAL A 524 18.77 1.04 -19.18
C VAL A 524 18.56 2.32 -19.96
N SER A 525 19.64 2.95 -20.44
CA SER A 525 19.60 4.24 -21.14
C SER A 525 19.42 4.10 -22.65
N SER A 526 19.88 2.95 -23.21
CA SER A 526 19.74 2.63 -24.64
C SER A 526 19.58 1.13 -24.81
N ARG A 527 19.04 0.68 -25.94
CA ARG A 527 18.90 -0.75 -26.22
C ARG A 527 20.25 -1.46 -26.14
N PRO A 528 20.35 -2.56 -25.39
CA PRO A 528 21.54 -3.37 -25.34
C PRO A 528 21.90 -3.91 -26.73
N ILE A 529 23.19 -3.92 -27.04
CA ILE A 529 23.72 -4.39 -28.30
C ILE A 529 24.19 -5.83 -28.15
N ARG A 530 23.61 -6.74 -28.92
CA ARG A 530 24.03 -8.16 -28.94
C ARG A 530 25.25 -8.34 -29.83
N HIS A 531 26.29 -8.91 -29.27
CA HIS A 531 27.47 -9.43 -29.93
C HIS A 531 27.42 -10.96 -30.00
N ARG A 532 28.36 -11.59 -30.65
CA ARG A 532 28.37 -13.07 -30.76
C ARG A 532 28.53 -13.78 -29.40
N THR A 533 29.31 -13.21 -28.51
CA THR A 533 29.69 -13.84 -27.20
C THR A 533 29.13 -13.10 -25.99
N HIS A 534 28.62 -11.90 -26.16
CA HIS A 534 28.15 -11.06 -25.04
C HIS A 534 27.11 -10.03 -25.47
N VAL A 535 26.52 -9.36 -24.52
CA VAL A 535 25.63 -8.22 -24.73
C VAL A 535 26.24 -7.01 -24.05
N SER A 536 26.45 -5.93 -24.82
CA SER A 536 26.89 -4.63 -24.28
C SER A 536 25.66 -3.80 -23.89
N PHE A 537 25.74 -3.09 -22.78
CA PHE A 537 24.67 -2.22 -22.31
C PHE A 537 25.19 -0.88 -21.79
N CYS A 538 24.34 0.13 -21.92
CA CYS A 538 24.46 1.42 -21.26
C CYS A 538 23.24 1.63 -20.37
N GLY A 539 23.47 1.99 -19.15
CA GLY A 539 22.44 2.27 -18.17
C GLY A 539 22.88 3.35 -17.18
N ARG A 540 22.08 3.57 -16.17
CA ARG A 540 22.33 4.56 -15.13
C ARG A 540 21.77 4.11 -13.79
N ILE A 541 22.51 4.40 -12.72
CA ILE A 541 22.02 4.30 -11.35
C ILE A 541 21.42 5.66 -10.97
N LEU A 542 20.20 5.62 -10.49
CA LEU A 542 19.39 6.79 -10.16
C LEU A 542 19.01 6.76 -8.68
N CYS A 543 18.58 7.91 -8.13
CA CYS A 543 18.07 8.02 -6.76
C CYS A 543 16.62 8.53 -6.76
N ASP A 544 15.75 7.90 -5.94
CA ASP A 544 14.33 8.23 -5.82
C ASP A 544 14.04 9.42 -4.87
N ILE A 545 15.06 9.98 -4.24
CA ILE A 545 14.91 11.19 -3.43
C ILE A 545 14.70 12.37 -4.37
N GLN A 546 13.67 13.19 -4.07
CA GLN A 546 13.36 14.38 -4.86
C GLN A 546 14.56 15.33 -4.94
N PRO A 547 14.78 15.98 -6.09
CA PRO A 547 15.81 17.00 -6.27
C PRO A 547 15.72 18.08 -5.20
N GLY A 548 16.88 18.59 -4.75
CA GLY A 548 16.92 19.66 -3.78
C GLY A 548 17.92 19.41 -2.63
N HIS A 549 17.78 20.19 -1.57
CA HIS A 549 18.73 20.19 -0.44
C HIS A 549 18.84 18.79 0.24
N ARG A 550 17.72 18.04 0.36
CA ARG A 550 17.73 16.69 0.95
C ARG A 550 18.61 15.73 0.17
N LEU A 551 18.44 15.69 -1.15
CA LEU A 551 19.26 14.84 -2.02
C LEU A 551 20.75 15.20 -1.91
N LYS A 552 21.06 16.49 -1.98
CA LYS A 552 22.45 16.99 -1.84
C LYS A 552 23.08 16.55 -0.51
N LYS A 553 22.33 16.72 0.60
CA LYS A 553 22.80 16.30 1.93
C LYS A 553 22.98 14.78 1.98
N PHE A 554 22.01 14.00 1.52
CA PHE A 554 22.05 12.54 1.52
C PHE A 554 23.28 12.00 0.78
N ILE A 555 23.51 12.48 -0.43
CA ILE A 555 24.67 12.07 -1.24
C ILE A 555 25.97 12.51 -0.58
N LYS A 556 26.03 13.72 -0.02
CA LYS A 556 27.20 14.21 0.73
C LYS A 556 27.52 13.33 1.93
N ASP A 557 26.51 12.96 2.71
CA ASP A 557 26.67 12.13 3.91
C ASP A 557 27.15 10.71 3.56
N LEU A 558 26.67 10.15 2.44
CA LEU A 558 27.16 8.87 1.93
C LEU A 558 28.62 8.95 1.45
N ARG A 559 28.99 10.03 0.74
CA ARG A 559 30.38 10.25 0.29
C ARG A 559 31.36 10.35 1.47
N ILE A 560 31.02 11.10 2.52
CA ILE A 560 31.83 11.20 3.73
C ILE A 560 32.07 9.82 4.35
N ARG A 561 31.16 8.86 4.17
CA ARG A 561 31.25 7.49 4.65
C ARG A 561 31.93 6.55 3.65
N GLY A 562 32.56 7.08 2.60
CA GLY A 562 33.24 6.30 1.58
C GLY A 562 32.30 5.40 0.78
N ALA A 563 31.06 5.87 0.52
CA ALA A 563 30.10 5.08 -0.24
C ALA A 563 30.50 4.95 -1.71
N GLU A 564 30.35 3.74 -2.24
CA GLU A 564 30.63 3.37 -3.63
C GLU A 564 29.65 2.29 -4.10
N PHE A 565 29.43 2.19 -5.40
CA PHE A 565 28.67 1.10 -5.99
C PHE A 565 29.60 -0.03 -6.44
N SER A 566 29.23 -1.26 -6.10
CA SER A 566 29.85 -2.48 -6.64
C SER A 566 28.92 -3.05 -7.71
N ILE A 567 29.37 -3.11 -8.97
CA ILE A 567 28.63 -3.62 -10.14
C ILE A 567 29.34 -4.87 -10.63
N ASN A 568 28.76 -6.04 -10.39
CA ASN A 568 29.40 -7.34 -10.66
C ASN A 568 30.87 -7.38 -10.16
N GLY A 569 31.10 -6.86 -8.95
CA GLY A 569 32.43 -6.85 -8.30
C GLY A 569 33.36 -5.69 -8.73
N LYS A 570 32.97 -4.84 -9.66
CA LYS A 570 33.71 -3.62 -10.01
C LYS A 570 33.16 -2.41 -9.25
N PHE A 571 34.04 -1.64 -8.63
CA PHE A 571 33.66 -0.47 -7.82
C PHE A 571 33.60 0.81 -8.65
N THR A 572 32.62 1.64 -8.33
CA THR A 572 32.40 2.96 -8.94
C THR A 572 32.01 3.95 -7.83
N ALA A 573 32.76 5.05 -7.74
CA ALA A 573 32.53 6.07 -6.72
C ALA A 573 31.22 6.84 -6.94
N LEU A 574 30.67 7.41 -5.84
CA LEU A 574 29.45 8.26 -5.88
C LEU A 574 29.76 9.68 -6.39
N ASP A 575 30.62 9.86 -7.39
CA ASP A 575 31.12 11.21 -7.74
C ASP A 575 30.24 12.01 -8.71
N SER A 576 29.24 11.39 -9.30
CA SER A 576 28.41 12.03 -10.33
C SER A 576 27.09 12.55 -9.74
N VAL A 577 27.04 13.84 -9.43
CA VAL A 577 25.76 14.55 -9.28
C VAL A 577 25.54 15.31 -10.59
N GLY A 578 24.64 14.80 -11.43
CA GLY A 578 24.27 15.47 -12.67
C GLY A 578 23.45 16.72 -12.41
N GLU A 579 23.71 17.80 -13.14
CA GLU A 579 22.83 18.96 -13.20
C GLU A 579 21.92 18.82 -14.42
N TRP A 580 20.62 18.82 -14.20
CA TRP A 580 19.63 18.81 -15.27
C TRP A 580 19.10 20.22 -15.51
N ASN A 581 19.25 20.73 -16.73
CA ASN A 581 18.80 22.06 -17.18
C ASN A 581 19.26 23.25 -16.31
N GLY A 582 20.37 23.13 -15.58
CA GLY A 582 20.92 24.23 -14.79
C GLY A 582 20.08 24.68 -13.58
N ARG A 583 18.98 23.99 -13.27
CA ARG A 583 18.05 24.37 -12.19
C ARG A 583 17.81 23.29 -11.14
N GLU A 584 17.89 22.00 -11.48
CA GLU A 584 17.64 20.90 -10.55
C GLU A 584 18.80 19.91 -10.58
N VAL A 585 19.27 19.53 -9.40
CA VAL A 585 20.33 18.54 -9.22
C VAL A 585 19.69 17.17 -9.03
N TYR A 586 19.83 16.29 -10.01
CA TYR A 586 19.48 14.89 -9.92
C TYR A 586 20.74 14.07 -9.66
N PHE A 587 20.55 12.93 -8.98
CA PHE A 587 21.60 11.94 -8.87
C PHE A 587 21.53 10.96 -10.04
N GLU A 588 22.61 10.83 -10.78
CA GLU A 588 22.73 9.91 -11.90
C GLU A 588 24.19 9.47 -12.05
N ILE A 589 24.42 8.14 -12.05
CA ILE A 589 25.72 7.56 -12.36
C ILE A 589 25.59 6.74 -13.63
N PRO A 590 26.28 7.09 -14.72
CA PRO A 590 26.29 6.30 -15.93
C PRO A 590 27.02 4.97 -15.70
N VAL A 591 26.42 3.88 -16.17
CA VAL A 591 26.97 2.53 -16.10
C VAL A 591 27.11 1.98 -17.50
N ARG A 592 28.32 1.48 -17.84
CA ARG A 592 28.56 0.75 -19.08
C ARG A 592 29.16 -0.60 -18.75
N GLY A 593 28.67 -1.64 -19.41
CA GLY A 593 29.13 -2.99 -19.11
C GLY A 593 28.77 -4.00 -20.18
N THR A 594 29.19 -5.23 -19.92
CA THR A 594 28.86 -6.39 -20.73
C THR A 594 28.37 -7.52 -19.85
N VAL A 595 27.40 -8.28 -20.34
CA VAL A 595 26.87 -9.50 -19.71
C VAL A 595 26.83 -10.63 -20.75
N ALA A 596 26.78 -11.87 -20.32
CA ALA A 596 26.74 -13.02 -21.23
C ALA A 596 25.48 -13.04 -22.09
N GLY A 597 24.33 -12.61 -21.55
CA GLY A 597 23.05 -12.53 -22.26
C GLY A 597 22.07 -11.58 -21.58
N LEU A 598 20.91 -11.30 -22.21
CA LEU A 598 19.90 -10.39 -21.65
C LEU A 598 19.28 -10.90 -20.34
N HIS A 599 19.27 -12.20 -20.12
CA HIS A 599 18.73 -12.84 -18.91
C HIS A 599 19.81 -13.09 -17.83
N THR A 600 21.08 -12.71 -18.10
CA THR A 600 22.14 -12.79 -17.08
C THR A 600 21.86 -11.80 -15.98
N GLN A 601 21.94 -12.29 -14.71
CA GLN A 601 21.69 -11.45 -13.54
C GLN A 601 22.82 -10.43 -13.37
N LEU A 602 22.43 -9.19 -13.15
CA LEU A 602 23.31 -8.07 -12.84
C LEU A 602 23.15 -7.74 -11.36
N GLU A 603 24.24 -7.84 -10.60
CA GLU A 603 24.26 -7.51 -9.19
C GLU A 603 24.85 -6.12 -8.96
N ILE A 604 24.08 -5.24 -8.34
CA ILE A 604 24.53 -3.90 -7.96
C ILE A 604 24.32 -3.72 -6.47
N PHE A 605 25.42 -3.43 -5.75
CA PHE A 605 25.42 -3.14 -4.32
C PHE A 605 25.82 -1.69 -4.08
N LEU A 606 25.27 -1.09 -3.05
CA LEU A 606 25.86 0.08 -2.39
C LEU A 606 26.70 -0.40 -1.22
N CYS A 607 27.94 0.05 -1.17
CA CYS A 607 28.91 -0.27 -0.11
C CYS A 607 29.30 1.02 0.61
N TRP A 608 29.30 1.05 1.94
CA TRP A 608 29.74 2.23 2.72
C TRP A 608 30.16 1.85 4.14
N ASN A 609 30.82 2.76 4.82
CA ASN A 609 31.24 2.56 6.21
C ASN A 609 30.30 3.31 7.16
N MET A 610 29.79 2.60 8.17
CA MET A 610 28.96 3.19 9.21
C MET A 610 29.39 2.71 10.58
N LEU A 611 29.78 3.62 11.45
CA LEU A 611 30.20 3.33 12.83
C LEU A 611 31.24 2.23 12.95
N GLY A 612 32.21 2.18 12.03
CA GLY A 612 33.25 1.16 11.99
C GLY A 612 32.86 -0.20 11.38
N ARG A 613 31.63 -0.33 10.89
CA ARG A 613 31.13 -1.50 10.15
C ARG A 613 31.05 -1.18 8.66
N GLN A 614 31.53 -2.07 7.83
CA GLN A 614 31.28 -2.01 6.38
C GLN A 614 29.90 -2.58 6.09
N SER A 615 29.03 -1.76 5.52
CA SER A 615 27.71 -2.15 5.00
C SER A 615 27.82 -2.43 3.51
N LYS A 616 27.16 -3.50 3.05
CA LYS A 616 27.05 -3.88 1.64
C LYS A 616 25.62 -4.36 1.39
N GLU A 617 24.81 -3.53 0.78
CA GLU A 617 23.40 -3.81 0.53
C GLU A 617 23.06 -3.68 -0.94
N MET A 618 22.17 -4.53 -1.44
CA MET A 618 21.69 -4.48 -2.82
C MET A 618 20.88 -3.20 -3.04
N ILE A 619 21.05 -2.56 -4.20
CA ILE A 619 20.13 -1.49 -4.63
C ILE A 619 18.76 -2.09 -4.99
N SER A 620 17.79 -1.23 -5.17
CA SER A 620 16.42 -1.63 -5.50
C SER A 620 16.37 -2.65 -6.65
N ARG A 621 15.62 -3.72 -6.45
CA ARG A 621 15.44 -4.88 -7.34
C ARG A 621 16.69 -5.71 -7.68
N SER A 622 17.90 -5.28 -7.32
CA SER A 622 19.11 -6.11 -7.55
C SER A 622 19.03 -7.44 -6.77
N PRO A 623 19.42 -8.61 -7.35
CA PRO A 623 19.86 -8.80 -8.72
C PRO A 623 18.68 -8.78 -9.72
N PHE A 624 18.95 -8.33 -10.94
CA PHE A 624 17.98 -8.27 -12.04
C PHE A 624 18.66 -8.55 -13.38
N SER A 625 17.89 -8.94 -14.37
CA SER A 625 18.37 -9.05 -15.75
C SER A 625 18.06 -7.79 -16.57
N LEU A 626 18.83 -7.56 -17.63
CA LEU A 626 18.54 -6.45 -18.54
C LEU A 626 17.15 -6.58 -19.20
N ASN A 627 16.71 -7.83 -19.44
CA ASN A 627 15.38 -8.10 -19.99
C ASN A 627 14.26 -7.62 -19.05
N GLU A 628 14.33 -7.94 -17.75
CA GLU A 628 13.35 -7.50 -16.74
C GLU A 628 13.29 -5.97 -16.61
N ILE A 629 14.44 -5.29 -16.69
CA ILE A 629 14.48 -3.82 -16.63
C ILE A 629 13.85 -3.22 -17.90
N MET A 630 14.18 -3.75 -19.09
CA MET A 630 13.60 -3.28 -20.36
C MET A 630 12.08 -3.49 -20.40
N GLU A 631 11.59 -4.65 -19.92
CA GLU A 631 10.15 -4.92 -19.80
C GLU A 631 9.48 -3.92 -18.88
N SER A 632 10.09 -3.65 -17.71
CA SER A 632 9.59 -2.65 -16.75
C SER A 632 9.57 -1.23 -17.35
N GLN A 633 10.53 -0.90 -18.22
CA GLN A 633 10.55 0.36 -18.95
C GLN A 633 9.59 0.37 -20.17
N GLY A 634 8.90 -0.73 -20.47
CA GLY A 634 7.95 -0.84 -21.57
C GLY A 634 8.60 -1.03 -22.96
N TRP A 635 9.90 -1.33 -23.04
CA TRP A 635 10.63 -1.39 -24.29
C TRP A 635 10.30 -2.61 -25.19
N ASP A 636 9.79 -3.69 -24.62
CA ASP A 636 9.42 -4.92 -25.33
C ASP A 636 7.92 -5.25 -25.29
N SER A 637 7.08 -4.26 -24.97
CA SER A 637 5.64 -4.45 -25.02
C SER A 637 5.16 -4.81 -26.44
N PRO A 638 4.07 -5.60 -26.60
CA PRO A 638 3.47 -5.88 -27.92
C PRO A 638 3.15 -4.62 -28.71
N GLN A 639 2.79 -3.53 -28.02
CA GLN A 639 2.53 -2.22 -28.61
C GLN A 639 3.80 -1.57 -29.18
N SER A 640 4.94 -1.72 -28.51
CA SER A 640 6.22 -1.23 -29.02
C SER A 640 6.73 -2.07 -30.21
N ARG A 641 6.30 -3.34 -30.34
CA ARG A 641 6.58 -4.19 -31.52
C ARG A 641 5.71 -3.81 -32.70
N ALA A 642 4.44 -3.45 -32.50
CA ALA A 642 3.53 -3.02 -33.59
C ALA A 642 3.95 -1.72 -34.25
N LEU A 643 4.52 -0.77 -33.51
CA LEU A 643 5.06 0.49 -34.04
C LEU A 643 6.35 0.36 -34.86
N ARG A 644 6.92 -0.85 -34.95
CA ARG A 644 8.21 -1.12 -35.61
C ARG A 644 8.10 -1.97 -36.88
N GLN A 645 6.92 -2.34 -37.32
CA GLN A 645 6.77 -2.91 -38.64
C GLN A 645 6.96 -1.76 -39.64
N PRO A 646 7.94 -1.86 -40.54
CA PRO A 646 8.07 -0.86 -41.62
C PRO A 646 6.75 -0.88 -42.39
N VAL A 647 6.17 0.32 -42.57
CA VAL A 647 5.05 0.50 -43.49
C VAL A 647 5.50 -0.10 -44.79
N ARG A 648 4.99 -1.28 -45.15
CA ARG A 648 5.19 -1.84 -46.48
C ARG A 648 4.54 -0.83 -47.43
N SER A 649 5.38 -0.09 -48.11
CA SER A 649 5.00 0.68 -49.28
C SER A 649 4.45 -0.30 -50.31
N GLY A 650 3.11 -0.38 -50.36
CA GLY A 650 2.39 -0.98 -51.47
C GLY A 650 2.06 0.10 -52.47
#